data_65359f9c23af33a656d83512d2185dd0
#
_entry.id   65359f9c23af33a656d83512d2185dd0
#
_cell.length_a   1.000
_cell.length_b   1.000
_cell.length_c   1.000
_cell.angle_alpha   90.00
_cell.angle_beta   90.00
_cell.angle_gamma   90.00
#
_symmetry.space_group_name_H-M   'P 1'
#
loop_
_entity.id
_entity.type
_entity.pdbx_description
1 polymer ?
#
loop_
_entity_poly.entity_id
_entity_poly.type
_entity_poly.pdbx_seq_one_letter_code
_entity_poly.pdbx_strand_id
1 'polypeptide(L)'
;MTRTAFLLTILFLPTRMVSAQQPSDAQLRFFETNIRPALVKYCYDCHSVDAGDSRAGLLVDTRQGLLQGGDSGPALIPGNHADSLIWEAINWEGYEMPPSQKMPPEVIAHFKTWIDMGAPDPRERELLEFKTRITSDDIADGRSHWAFQTPEKPTGNIDSLVFEKLTEQGLQPAIQADAYTLVRRINFDIIGLPPTPSEIEAFVFAYERDADLAVRQKVDELLARPQYGERWGRHWLDVARYAESSGSRNTPYPHAWRYRNYVIDSFNNNTPYDQFIKQQIAGDLLPAKTDEEWNRNLLATGFLAIGMKHHDEKNPRKFMSDMVDEQLDTTTQAVLGLTVACARCHDHKYDPIPTDDYYRLAGIFYSTKTFYGTARVAQNHRPSDLILLPVQDAVASGVIGGRNQSQEQMKNQIADIDRQMQGVRGKDRRELRNQRNRIATKLASLNPDGTPKSFGMGVQEKDEMVNANILIGGEVDKPAQEVPRGFVHLFDNLNFTVSSRQSSGRLELAAALTSKDNPLAARVMMNRVWMHLIGKPLVKTTSNFGYAGAEPTNPELLDYLAVRFMEEDWDIKQMIREIVISKTYRRSSQHMDANHVLDPDNEYNWRANPRTLDAEALRDAMLVLSGRLNSERPVGSNSIGRPVAKNADQNNVHRSVYLPIDRDNVPESLSLFDFADPNITSTGRLESIVPAQALYMMNGDFAGTSAAAMAANLERKYSSLTERVQVAFHWVYGRPPTPAELQASDLFFRDFKFTSTASPTIRTENTGRPSDRSKGSRKRNGDRRGPGKRQAGPGGLVGDIELGPVQHTPLSVFCQTLMSSAGFRILN
;
A
#
# COMPACT_ATOMS: atom_id res chain seq x y z
N MET A 1 -67.63 -39.24 51.91
CA MET A 1 -66.47 -39.74 51.14
C MET A 1 -65.40 -38.69 51.17
N THR A 2 -64.49 -38.77 52.10
CA THR A 2 -63.42 -37.84 52.44
C THR A 2 -62.23 -38.09 51.55
N ARG A 3 -61.73 -37.06 50.85
CA ARG A 3 -60.43 -37.06 50.17
C ARG A 3 -59.44 -36.22 50.95
N THR A 4 -58.47 -36.89 51.52
CA THR A 4 -57.34 -36.34 52.25
C THR A 4 -56.31 -35.74 51.24
N ALA A 5 -56.00 -34.45 51.37
CA ALA A 5 -54.95 -33.81 50.62
C ALA A 5 -53.63 -33.90 51.40
N PHE A 6 -52.60 -34.48 50.77
CA PHE A 6 -51.22 -34.47 51.24
C PHE A 6 -50.54 -33.22 50.84
N LEU A 7 -50.15 -32.34 51.74
CA LEU A 7 -49.27 -31.19 51.52
C LEU A 7 -47.84 -31.70 51.57
N LEU A 8 -47.16 -31.58 50.42
CA LEU A 8 -45.72 -31.83 50.33
C LEU A 8 -44.98 -30.48 50.58
N THR A 9 -44.35 -30.34 51.72
CA THR A 9 -43.56 -29.20 52.09
C THR A 9 -42.15 -29.33 51.44
N ILE A 10 -41.89 -28.58 50.38
CA ILE A 10 -40.53 -28.46 49.73
C ILE A 10 -39.69 -27.48 50.55
N LEU A 11 -38.68 -28.00 51.23
CA LEU A 11 -37.66 -27.21 51.93
C LEU A 11 -36.78 -26.56 50.89
N PHE A 12 -36.92 -25.23 50.70
CA PHE A 12 -35.97 -24.43 49.95
C PHE A 12 -34.73 -24.20 50.83
N LEU A 13 -33.61 -24.86 50.50
CA LEU A 13 -32.28 -24.47 50.97
C LEU A 13 -31.82 -23.26 50.18
N PRO A 14 -31.38 -22.17 50.82
CA PRO A 14 -30.83 -21.03 50.09
C PRO A 14 -29.46 -21.44 49.53
N THR A 15 -29.36 -21.56 48.16
CA THR A 15 -28.09 -21.59 47.46
C THR A 15 -27.41 -20.26 47.71
N ARG A 16 -26.32 -20.25 48.46
CA ARG A 16 -25.42 -19.10 48.55
C ARG A 16 -24.90 -18.84 47.16
N MET A 17 -25.37 -17.76 46.51
CA MET A 17 -24.66 -17.14 45.38
C MET A 17 -23.30 -16.65 45.92
N VAL A 18 -22.24 -17.33 45.53
CA VAL A 18 -20.86 -16.81 45.70
C VAL A 18 -20.78 -15.61 44.81
N SER A 19 -20.82 -14.42 45.36
CA SER A 19 -20.51 -13.18 44.65
C SER A 19 -19.09 -13.30 44.12
N ALA A 20 -18.94 -13.33 42.82
CA ALA A 20 -17.63 -13.27 42.18
C ALA A 20 -16.99 -11.94 42.57
N GLN A 21 -15.98 -11.98 43.43
CA GLN A 21 -15.20 -10.82 43.83
C GLN A 21 -14.47 -10.29 42.62
N GLN A 22 -14.65 -9.03 42.28
CA GLN A 22 -13.92 -8.42 41.16
C GLN A 22 -12.39 -8.51 41.38
N PRO A 23 -11.61 -8.84 40.35
CA PRO A 23 -10.16 -8.91 40.47
C PRO A 23 -9.56 -7.59 40.96
N SER A 24 -8.59 -7.66 41.86
CA SER A 24 -7.85 -6.46 42.32
C SER A 24 -6.92 -5.91 41.23
N ASP A 25 -6.60 -4.62 41.28
CA ASP A 25 -5.65 -3.99 40.33
C ASP A 25 -4.27 -4.68 40.33
N ALA A 26 -3.83 -5.24 41.43
CA ALA A 26 -2.60 -6.00 41.51
C ALA A 26 -2.65 -7.31 40.73
N GLN A 27 -3.79 -8.01 40.77
CA GLN A 27 -4.01 -9.24 40.00
C GLN A 27 -4.14 -8.97 38.51
N LEU A 28 -4.79 -7.87 38.12
CA LEU A 28 -4.86 -7.45 36.72
C LEU A 28 -3.48 -7.03 36.19
N ARG A 29 -2.70 -6.28 36.97
CA ARG A 29 -1.31 -5.95 36.58
C ARG A 29 -0.43 -7.19 36.44
N PHE A 30 -0.61 -8.19 37.28
CA PHE A 30 0.14 -9.44 37.16
C PHE A 30 -0.15 -10.14 35.82
N PHE A 31 -1.42 -10.19 35.41
CA PHE A 31 -1.81 -10.72 34.11
C PHE A 31 -1.15 -9.94 32.96
N GLU A 32 -1.26 -8.61 32.97
CA GLU A 32 -0.72 -7.75 31.90
C GLU A 32 0.81 -7.85 31.76
N THR A 33 1.52 -7.99 32.89
CA THR A 33 2.99 -8.02 32.92
C THR A 33 3.57 -9.39 32.60
N ASN A 34 2.92 -10.49 33.02
CA ASN A 34 3.53 -11.82 32.99
C ASN A 34 2.80 -12.81 32.08
N ILE A 35 1.46 -12.74 32.01
CA ILE A 35 0.66 -13.74 31.29
C ILE A 35 0.34 -13.32 29.87
N ARG A 36 -0.18 -12.09 29.64
CA ARG A 36 -0.49 -11.62 28.29
C ARG A 36 0.74 -11.66 27.35
N PRO A 37 1.93 -11.17 27.73
CA PRO A 37 3.09 -11.27 26.85
C PRO A 37 3.49 -12.70 26.52
N ALA A 38 3.31 -13.63 27.46
CA ALA A 38 3.60 -15.04 27.24
C ALA A 38 2.56 -15.67 26.28
N LEU A 39 1.26 -15.40 26.44
CA LEU A 39 0.21 -15.85 25.52
C LEU A 39 0.44 -15.33 24.11
N VAL A 40 0.74 -14.04 23.95
CA VAL A 40 1.04 -13.42 22.66
C VAL A 40 2.24 -14.09 22.00
N LYS A 41 3.32 -14.28 22.75
CA LYS A 41 4.60 -14.79 22.21
C LYS A 41 4.56 -16.28 21.85
N TYR A 42 3.81 -17.10 22.58
CA TYR A 42 3.93 -18.55 22.50
C TYR A 42 2.66 -19.28 22.03
N CYS A 43 1.51 -18.58 22.03
CA CYS A 43 0.22 -19.23 21.80
C CYS A 43 -0.62 -18.60 20.69
N TYR A 44 -0.57 -17.26 20.49
CA TYR A 44 -1.48 -16.55 19.58
C TYR A 44 -1.32 -16.93 18.12
N ASP A 45 -0.10 -17.26 17.65
CA ASP A 45 0.15 -17.67 16.27
C ASP A 45 -0.69 -18.89 15.81
N CYS A 46 -1.22 -19.67 16.76
CA CYS A 46 -2.00 -20.86 16.48
C CYS A 46 -3.36 -20.90 17.17
N HIS A 47 -3.58 -20.11 18.23
CA HIS A 47 -4.73 -20.18 19.12
C HIS A 47 -5.36 -18.81 19.39
N SER A 48 -5.41 -17.93 18.40
CA SER A 48 -6.10 -16.65 18.46
C SER A 48 -7.10 -16.51 17.33
N VAL A 49 -8.03 -15.57 17.47
CA VAL A 49 -8.97 -15.22 16.40
C VAL A 49 -8.21 -14.72 15.15
N ASP A 50 -7.11 -14.01 15.34
CA ASP A 50 -6.29 -13.46 14.26
C ASP A 50 -5.47 -14.53 13.51
N ALA A 51 -5.29 -15.74 14.10
CA ALA A 51 -4.62 -16.86 13.43
C ALA A 51 -5.45 -17.49 12.29
N GLY A 52 -6.71 -17.12 12.15
CA GLY A 52 -7.61 -17.50 11.06
C GLY A 52 -8.12 -18.95 11.10
N ASP A 53 -7.39 -19.86 11.72
CA ASP A 53 -7.78 -21.25 11.95
C ASP A 53 -7.28 -21.67 13.33
N SER A 54 -8.17 -21.57 14.35
CA SER A 54 -7.83 -21.93 15.72
C SER A 54 -7.62 -23.43 15.81
N ARG A 55 -6.39 -23.88 15.93
CA ARG A 55 -6.06 -25.31 16.03
C ARG A 55 -6.79 -25.94 17.22
N ALA A 56 -7.48 -27.06 16.97
CA ALA A 56 -8.34 -27.76 17.93
C ALA A 56 -9.45 -26.89 18.54
N GLY A 57 -9.92 -25.86 17.85
CA GLY A 57 -10.99 -24.98 18.31
C GLY A 57 -10.67 -24.14 19.56
N LEU A 58 -9.41 -24.14 20.05
CA LEU A 58 -8.99 -23.40 21.22
C LEU A 58 -8.62 -21.96 20.92
N LEU A 59 -9.24 -21.01 21.60
CA LEU A 59 -8.90 -19.59 21.57
C LEU A 59 -8.33 -19.16 22.93
N VAL A 60 -7.09 -18.64 22.93
CA VAL A 60 -6.42 -18.19 24.16
C VAL A 60 -6.29 -16.66 24.22
N ASP A 61 -6.75 -15.95 23.22
CA ASP A 61 -6.76 -14.49 23.13
C ASP A 61 -7.94 -13.84 23.87
N THR A 62 -8.86 -14.64 24.41
CA THR A 62 -9.96 -14.19 25.26
C THR A 62 -10.04 -15.04 26.55
N ARG A 63 -10.53 -14.43 27.64
CA ARG A 63 -10.81 -15.17 28.89
C ARG A 63 -11.82 -16.27 28.67
N GLN A 64 -12.89 -15.99 27.97
CA GLN A 64 -13.95 -16.94 27.70
C GLN A 64 -13.48 -18.10 26.82
N GLY A 65 -12.63 -17.86 25.81
CA GLY A 65 -12.04 -18.90 24.97
C GLY A 65 -11.20 -19.89 25.79
N LEU A 66 -10.44 -19.40 26.78
CA LEU A 66 -9.72 -20.27 27.74
C LEU A 66 -10.66 -21.10 28.64
N LEU A 67 -11.75 -20.49 29.09
CA LEU A 67 -12.73 -21.19 29.95
C LEU A 67 -13.58 -22.20 29.16
N GLN A 68 -13.93 -21.90 27.92
CA GLN A 68 -14.65 -22.77 27.01
C GLN A 68 -13.76 -23.91 26.51
N GLY A 69 -12.48 -23.60 26.24
CA GLY A 69 -11.49 -24.51 25.69
C GLY A 69 -11.71 -24.88 24.24
N GLY A 70 -11.15 -25.99 23.83
CA GLY A 70 -11.22 -26.52 22.45
C GLY A 70 -11.83 -27.93 22.44
N ASP A 71 -11.45 -28.70 21.40
CA ASP A 71 -11.95 -30.08 21.19
C ASP A 71 -11.72 -31.02 22.38
N SER A 72 -10.70 -30.73 23.21
CA SER A 72 -10.35 -31.53 24.40
C SER A 72 -11.06 -31.07 25.70
N GLY A 73 -11.89 -30.03 25.64
CA GLY A 73 -12.58 -29.43 26.77
C GLY A 73 -11.98 -28.14 27.29
N PRO A 74 -12.41 -27.64 28.48
CA PRO A 74 -11.95 -26.37 29.05
C PRO A 74 -10.43 -26.35 29.21
N ALA A 75 -9.79 -25.31 28.67
CA ALA A 75 -8.34 -25.16 28.78
C ALA A 75 -7.89 -24.63 30.15
N LEU A 76 -8.79 -23.94 30.85
CA LEU A 76 -8.51 -23.25 32.11
C LEU A 76 -9.61 -23.50 33.13
N ILE A 77 -9.22 -23.95 34.33
CA ILE A 77 -10.08 -24.06 35.50
C ILE A 77 -9.57 -23.07 36.57
N PRO A 78 -10.22 -21.90 36.74
CA PRO A 78 -9.77 -20.89 37.69
C PRO A 78 -9.62 -21.44 39.12
N GLY A 79 -8.46 -21.15 39.73
CA GLY A 79 -8.13 -21.63 41.08
C GLY A 79 -7.57 -23.04 41.14
N ASN A 80 -7.48 -23.76 40.01
CA ASN A 80 -6.99 -25.14 39.99
C ASN A 80 -6.08 -25.40 38.78
N HIS A 81 -4.78 -25.23 38.96
CA HIS A 81 -3.83 -25.46 37.87
C HIS A 81 -3.72 -26.96 37.53
N ALA A 82 -3.88 -27.87 38.49
CA ALA A 82 -3.68 -29.30 38.27
C ALA A 82 -4.71 -29.91 37.29
N ASP A 83 -5.95 -29.39 37.29
CA ASP A 83 -7.00 -29.83 36.37
C ASP A 83 -7.17 -28.92 35.15
N SER A 84 -6.27 -27.92 34.94
CA SER A 84 -6.28 -27.04 33.78
C SER A 84 -5.48 -27.66 32.65
N LEU A 85 -6.10 -27.92 31.48
CA LEU A 85 -5.40 -28.47 30.30
C LEU A 85 -4.24 -27.58 29.81
N ILE A 86 -4.34 -26.27 29.95
CA ILE A 86 -3.25 -25.35 29.61
C ILE A 86 -2.01 -25.61 30.47
N TRP A 87 -2.18 -26.02 31.76
CA TRP A 87 -1.08 -26.36 32.63
C TRP A 87 -0.36 -27.63 32.17
N GLU A 88 -1.13 -28.68 31.83
CA GLU A 88 -0.63 -29.95 31.30
C GLU A 88 0.14 -29.68 29.99
N ALA A 89 -0.43 -28.87 29.08
CA ALA A 89 0.15 -28.59 27.77
C ALA A 89 1.49 -27.83 27.85
N ILE A 90 1.59 -26.79 28.70
CA ILE A 90 2.83 -25.99 28.82
C ILE A 90 3.94 -26.74 29.62
N ASN A 91 3.57 -27.75 30.42
CA ASN A 91 4.53 -28.64 31.10
C ASN A 91 4.97 -29.79 30.22
N TRP A 92 4.36 -29.97 29.02
CA TRP A 92 4.62 -31.10 28.13
C TRP A 92 4.25 -32.44 28.78
N GLU A 93 3.14 -32.44 29.50
CA GLU A 93 2.57 -33.61 30.19
C GLU A 93 1.29 -34.05 29.43
N GLY A 94 1.45 -34.75 28.30
CA GLY A 94 0.34 -35.18 27.42
C GLY A 94 0.26 -34.36 26.12
N TYR A 95 0.21 -33.07 26.22
CA TYR A 95 0.29 -32.12 25.06
C TYR A 95 1.61 -31.36 25.10
N GLU A 96 2.31 -31.18 23.95
CA GLU A 96 3.56 -30.44 23.87
C GLU A 96 3.31 -29.04 23.30
N MET A 97 3.06 -28.04 24.16
CA MET A 97 2.81 -26.65 23.73
C MET A 97 3.75 -25.64 24.41
N PRO A 98 4.35 -24.68 23.67
CA PRO A 98 4.37 -24.60 22.22
C PRO A 98 5.17 -25.75 21.58
N PRO A 99 4.83 -26.17 20.35
CA PRO A 99 5.44 -27.36 19.75
C PRO A 99 6.89 -27.18 19.33
N SER A 100 7.35 -25.92 19.22
CA SER A 100 8.72 -25.60 18.77
C SER A 100 9.76 -25.72 19.90
N GLN A 101 9.38 -25.38 21.15
CA GLN A 101 10.27 -25.44 22.33
C GLN A 101 9.48 -25.24 23.62
N LYS A 102 9.88 -25.91 24.69
CA LYS A 102 9.28 -25.70 26.03
C LYS A 102 9.57 -24.28 26.54
N MET A 103 8.57 -23.66 27.17
CA MET A 103 8.73 -22.32 27.74
C MET A 103 9.74 -22.32 28.93
N PRO A 104 10.38 -21.16 29.21
CA PRO A 104 11.24 -21.02 30.39
C PRO A 104 10.51 -21.38 31.69
N PRO A 105 11.16 -22.05 32.64
CA PRO A 105 10.53 -22.47 33.89
C PRO A 105 9.88 -21.33 34.68
N GLU A 106 10.45 -20.15 34.64
CA GLU A 106 9.92 -18.94 35.29
C GLU A 106 8.59 -18.49 34.68
N VAL A 107 8.44 -18.58 33.33
CA VAL A 107 7.20 -18.25 32.62
C VAL A 107 6.11 -19.28 33.01
N ILE A 108 6.45 -20.55 33.03
CA ILE A 108 5.55 -21.62 33.47
C ILE A 108 5.09 -21.38 34.92
N ALA A 109 5.98 -20.98 35.82
CA ALA A 109 5.65 -20.66 37.21
C ALA A 109 4.66 -19.46 37.32
N HIS A 110 4.74 -18.50 36.42
CA HIS A 110 3.77 -17.40 36.34
C HIS A 110 2.37 -17.90 35.97
N PHE A 111 2.25 -18.83 35.01
CA PHE A 111 0.95 -19.46 34.71
C PHE A 111 0.36 -20.17 35.91
N LYS A 112 1.15 -20.94 36.68
CA LYS A 112 0.70 -21.57 37.91
C LYS A 112 0.12 -20.55 38.90
N THR A 113 0.91 -19.51 39.18
CA THR A 113 0.49 -18.44 40.10
C THR A 113 -0.80 -17.78 39.65
N TRP A 114 -0.91 -17.48 38.34
CA TRP A 114 -2.08 -16.85 37.75
C TRP A 114 -3.35 -17.76 37.88
N ILE A 115 -3.22 -19.03 37.53
CA ILE A 115 -4.34 -19.97 37.62
C ILE A 115 -4.79 -20.12 39.08
N ASP A 116 -3.86 -20.33 40.03
CA ASP A 116 -4.14 -20.53 41.44
C ASP A 116 -4.80 -19.30 42.09
N MET A 117 -4.51 -18.08 41.64
CA MET A 117 -5.17 -16.87 42.12
C MET A 117 -6.58 -16.63 41.54
N GLY A 118 -7.12 -17.58 40.76
CA GLY A 118 -8.44 -17.50 40.14
C GLY A 118 -8.46 -17.04 38.70
N ALA A 119 -7.28 -17.00 38.03
CA ALA A 119 -7.10 -16.61 36.63
C ALA A 119 -7.75 -15.25 36.30
N PRO A 120 -7.38 -14.16 36.98
CA PRO A 120 -7.88 -12.82 36.70
C PRO A 120 -7.40 -12.39 35.31
N ASP A 121 -8.34 -12.01 34.45
CA ASP A 121 -8.09 -11.66 33.04
C ASP A 121 -9.00 -10.50 32.68
N PRO A 122 -8.43 -9.32 32.32
CA PRO A 122 -9.22 -8.16 31.96
C PRO A 122 -9.79 -8.22 30.54
N ARG A 123 -9.45 -9.26 29.78
CA ARG A 123 -9.91 -9.41 28.38
C ARG A 123 -11.36 -9.93 28.34
N GLU A 124 -12.28 -9.16 28.89
CA GLU A 124 -13.71 -9.38 28.71
C GLU A 124 -14.09 -8.92 27.28
N ARG A 125 -13.70 -9.66 26.27
CA ARG A 125 -14.49 -9.68 25.04
C ARG A 125 -15.69 -10.56 25.34
N GLU A 126 -16.89 -9.99 25.42
CA GLU A 126 -18.08 -10.75 25.11
C GLU A 126 -17.77 -11.50 23.82
N LEU A 127 -17.88 -12.82 23.83
CA LEU A 127 -18.12 -13.53 22.59
C LEU A 127 -19.44 -12.94 22.12
N LEU A 128 -19.37 -11.96 21.22
CA LEU A 128 -20.52 -11.64 20.39
C LEU A 128 -20.97 -13.01 19.90
N GLU A 129 -22.17 -13.45 20.33
CA GLU A 129 -22.76 -14.65 19.78
C GLU A 129 -22.57 -14.53 18.28
N PHE A 130 -21.76 -15.43 17.70
CA PHE A 130 -21.60 -15.46 16.26
C PHE A 130 -23.01 -15.70 15.74
N LYS A 131 -23.67 -14.64 15.26
CA LYS A 131 -24.92 -14.80 14.56
C LYS A 131 -24.60 -15.72 13.40
N THR A 132 -25.06 -16.94 13.50
CA THR A 132 -24.77 -18.00 12.50
C THR A 132 -25.34 -17.64 11.14
N ARG A 133 -26.12 -16.55 11.05
CA ARG A 133 -26.65 -16.00 9.80
C ARG A 133 -27.12 -14.56 10.00
N ILE A 134 -26.64 -13.67 9.15
CA ILE A 134 -27.14 -12.30 9.05
C ILE A 134 -28.53 -12.33 8.40
N THR A 135 -29.51 -11.69 9.05
CA THR A 135 -30.89 -11.59 8.58
C THR A 135 -31.14 -10.23 7.90
N SER A 136 -32.31 -10.12 7.23
CA SER A 136 -32.77 -8.83 6.68
C SER A 136 -32.95 -7.74 7.75
N ASP A 137 -33.34 -8.14 8.98
CA ASP A 137 -33.49 -7.21 10.11
C ASP A 137 -32.11 -6.71 10.56
N ASP A 138 -31.10 -7.58 10.61
CA ASP A 138 -29.72 -7.19 10.93
C ASP A 138 -29.15 -6.19 9.91
N ILE A 139 -29.46 -6.37 8.62
CA ILE A 139 -29.06 -5.44 7.57
C ILE A 139 -29.80 -4.10 7.74
N ALA A 140 -31.09 -4.13 8.05
CA ALA A 140 -31.88 -2.93 8.27
C ALA A 140 -31.39 -2.13 9.48
N ASP A 141 -31.13 -2.80 10.60
CA ASP A 141 -30.54 -2.20 11.80
C ASP A 141 -29.15 -1.66 11.53
N GLY A 142 -28.35 -2.43 10.79
CA GLY A 142 -26.99 -2.06 10.41
C GLY A 142 -26.87 -0.77 9.62
N ARG A 143 -27.90 -0.41 8.85
CA ARG A 143 -27.96 0.87 8.13
C ARG A 143 -27.98 2.08 9.06
N SER A 144 -28.26 1.91 10.35
CA SER A 144 -28.20 2.98 11.33
C SER A 144 -26.78 3.44 11.69
N HIS A 145 -25.75 2.64 11.34
CA HIS A 145 -24.35 2.99 11.57
C HIS A 145 -23.99 4.28 10.84
N TRP A 146 -23.22 5.16 11.48
CA TRP A 146 -22.87 6.49 10.97
C TRP A 146 -22.33 6.47 9.53
N ALA A 147 -21.48 5.48 9.21
CA ALA A 147 -20.85 5.40 7.90
C ALA A 147 -21.80 5.00 6.76
N PHE A 148 -22.92 4.36 7.08
CA PHE A 148 -23.89 3.87 6.10
C PHE A 148 -25.05 4.84 5.88
N GLN A 149 -25.07 5.95 6.59
CA GLN A 149 -26.03 7.03 6.39
C GLN A 149 -25.53 8.04 5.37
N THR A 150 -26.42 8.58 4.56
CA THR A 150 -26.07 9.63 3.60
C THR A 150 -25.44 10.81 4.31
N PRO A 151 -24.30 11.34 3.86
CA PRO A 151 -23.66 12.48 4.49
C PRO A 151 -24.53 13.73 4.39
N GLU A 152 -24.65 14.44 5.50
CA GLU A 152 -25.38 15.71 5.56
C GLU A 152 -24.40 16.88 5.67
N LYS A 153 -24.65 17.95 4.90
CA LYS A 153 -23.77 19.12 4.92
C LYS A 153 -24.06 19.99 6.13
N PRO A 154 -23.14 20.06 7.09
CA PRO A 154 -23.29 21.00 8.21
C PRO A 154 -23.12 22.45 7.74
N THR A 155 -23.57 23.38 8.57
CA THR A 155 -23.33 24.82 8.37
C THR A 155 -21.89 25.16 8.72
N GLY A 156 -21.25 26.03 7.93
CA GLY A 156 -19.88 26.46 8.19
C GLY A 156 -18.90 26.12 7.07
N ASN A 157 -17.62 26.10 7.43
CA ASN A 157 -16.50 25.76 6.58
C ASN A 157 -15.45 24.97 7.38
N ILE A 158 -14.36 24.53 6.73
CA ILE A 158 -13.29 23.76 7.37
C ILE A 158 -12.82 24.40 8.68
N ASP A 159 -12.55 25.72 8.66
CA ASP A 159 -11.99 26.41 9.82
C ASP A 159 -12.99 26.54 10.96
N SER A 160 -14.27 26.82 10.67
CA SER A 160 -15.30 26.90 11.70
C SER A 160 -15.60 25.56 12.35
N LEU A 161 -15.70 24.47 11.56
CA LEU A 161 -15.96 23.12 12.07
C LEU A 161 -14.80 22.58 12.92
N VAL A 162 -13.56 22.86 12.51
CA VAL A 162 -12.40 22.49 13.33
C VAL A 162 -12.33 23.34 14.60
N PHE A 163 -12.62 24.65 14.52
CA PHE A 163 -12.59 25.54 15.68
C PHE A 163 -13.69 25.20 16.70
N GLU A 164 -14.88 24.85 16.24
CA GLU A 164 -15.98 24.38 17.09
C GLU A 164 -15.57 23.14 17.85
N LYS A 165 -15.00 22.15 17.14
CA LYS A 165 -14.50 20.91 17.77
C LYS A 165 -13.38 21.15 18.78
N LEU A 166 -12.44 22.05 18.47
CA LEU A 166 -11.40 22.46 19.43
C LEU A 166 -12.01 23.10 20.69
N THR A 167 -13.02 23.94 20.51
CA THR A 167 -13.70 24.62 21.62
C THR A 167 -14.42 23.63 22.54
N GLU A 168 -15.11 22.63 21.95
CA GLU A 168 -15.75 21.52 22.69
C GLU A 168 -14.74 20.76 23.55
N GLN A 169 -13.52 20.57 23.05
CA GLN A 169 -12.44 19.85 23.73
C GLN A 169 -11.60 20.76 24.66
N GLY A 170 -11.91 22.05 24.78
CA GLY A 170 -11.14 22.99 25.59
C GLY A 170 -9.76 23.33 25.01
N LEU A 171 -9.56 23.09 23.72
CA LEU A 171 -8.30 23.30 23.02
C LEU A 171 -8.23 24.68 22.34
N GLN A 172 -7.03 25.22 22.22
CA GLN A 172 -6.78 26.47 21.50
C GLN A 172 -6.00 26.22 20.21
N PRO A 173 -6.36 26.83 19.08
CA PRO A 173 -5.60 26.65 17.85
C PRO A 173 -4.21 27.29 17.96
N ALA A 174 -3.18 26.62 17.46
CA ALA A 174 -1.85 27.19 17.32
C ALA A 174 -1.84 28.38 16.33
N ILE A 175 -0.86 29.27 16.48
CA ILE A 175 -0.64 30.38 15.56
C ILE A 175 -0.35 29.87 14.13
N GLN A 176 -0.46 30.76 13.14
CA GLN A 176 -0.09 30.44 11.77
C GLN A 176 1.41 30.21 11.66
N ALA A 177 1.82 29.30 10.77
CA ALA A 177 3.21 29.06 10.43
C ALA A 177 3.81 30.25 9.67
N ASP A 178 5.13 30.39 9.76
CA ASP A 178 5.85 31.38 8.98
C ASP A 178 5.88 31.04 7.48
N ALA A 179 6.24 32.03 6.64
CA ALA A 179 6.24 31.89 5.19
C ALA A 179 7.20 30.81 4.69
N TYR A 180 8.37 30.64 5.30
CA TYR A 180 9.35 29.61 4.90
C TYR A 180 8.82 28.20 5.15
N THR A 181 8.23 27.99 6.33
CA THR A 181 7.58 26.73 6.70
C THR A 181 6.43 26.41 5.73
N LEU A 182 5.58 27.40 5.43
CA LEU A 182 4.41 27.20 4.57
C LEU A 182 4.80 26.89 3.13
N VAL A 183 5.71 27.64 2.51
CA VAL A 183 6.08 27.38 1.11
C VAL A 183 6.70 26.00 0.94
N ARG A 184 7.50 25.55 1.90
CA ARG A 184 8.08 24.21 1.90
C ARG A 184 6.98 23.15 2.03
N ARG A 185 6.07 23.28 2.99
CA ARG A 185 4.94 22.37 3.22
C ARG A 185 4.06 22.26 1.97
N ILE A 186 3.61 23.38 1.43
CA ILE A 186 2.72 23.43 0.25
C ILE A 186 3.37 22.75 -0.97
N ASN A 187 4.67 22.98 -1.21
CA ASN A 187 5.39 22.38 -2.33
C ASN A 187 5.47 20.84 -2.19
N PHE A 188 5.86 20.34 -1.02
CA PHE A 188 5.94 18.89 -0.83
C PHE A 188 4.57 18.22 -0.87
N ASP A 189 3.53 18.84 -0.34
CA ASP A 189 2.18 18.28 -0.33
C ASP A 189 1.55 18.23 -1.72
N ILE A 190 1.72 19.28 -2.52
CA ILE A 190 1.06 19.37 -3.83
C ILE A 190 1.89 18.68 -4.91
N ILE A 191 3.21 18.85 -4.95
CA ILE A 191 4.05 18.33 -6.04
C ILE A 191 5.14 17.35 -5.59
N GLY A 192 5.34 17.13 -4.28
CA GLY A 192 6.34 16.21 -3.75
C GLY A 192 7.79 16.62 -3.99
N LEU A 193 8.07 17.90 -4.21
CA LEU A 193 9.39 18.46 -4.49
C LEU A 193 9.64 19.70 -3.63
N PRO A 194 10.91 19.98 -3.26
CA PRO A 194 11.25 21.22 -2.57
C PRO A 194 11.04 22.44 -3.47
N PRO A 195 10.70 23.60 -2.90
CA PRO A 195 10.72 24.87 -3.66
C PRO A 195 12.15 25.27 -4.02
N THR A 196 12.33 25.96 -5.13
CA THR A 196 13.61 26.60 -5.48
C THR A 196 13.86 27.86 -4.62
N PRO A 197 15.12 28.30 -4.44
CA PRO A 197 15.39 29.54 -3.70
C PRO A 197 14.62 30.75 -4.21
N SER A 198 14.50 30.92 -5.52
CA SER A 198 13.75 32.02 -6.12
C SER A 198 12.25 31.94 -5.85
N GLU A 199 11.69 30.73 -5.79
CA GLU A 199 10.28 30.53 -5.40
C GLU A 199 10.06 30.85 -3.92
N ILE A 200 11.02 30.51 -3.07
CA ILE A 200 10.96 30.84 -1.63
C ILE A 200 10.96 32.36 -1.45
N GLU A 201 11.94 33.06 -2.05
CA GLU A 201 12.06 34.52 -1.95
C GLU A 201 10.80 35.22 -2.48
N ALA A 202 10.31 34.81 -3.64
CA ALA A 202 9.09 35.36 -4.22
C ALA A 202 7.86 35.15 -3.35
N PHE A 203 7.71 33.94 -2.77
CA PHE A 203 6.61 33.63 -1.88
C PHE A 203 6.69 34.41 -0.58
N VAL A 204 7.85 34.48 0.07
CA VAL A 204 8.05 35.23 1.32
C VAL A 204 7.71 36.70 1.12
N PHE A 205 8.21 37.31 0.04
CA PHE A 205 7.90 38.71 -0.30
C PHE A 205 6.41 38.95 -0.54
N ALA A 206 5.72 38.03 -1.22
CA ALA A 206 4.28 38.12 -1.45
C ALA A 206 3.48 37.90 -0.14
N TYR A 207 3.91 36.96 0.70
CA TYR A 207 3.26 36.58 1.95
C TYR A 207 3.30 37.72 2.99
N GLU A 208 4.41 38.47 3.08
CA GLU A 208 4.54 39.65 3.95
C GLU A 208 3.57 40.79 3.57
N ARG A 209 3.14 40.84 2.31
CA ARG A 209 2.21 41.87 1.80
C ARG A 209 0.75 41.44 1.93
N ASP A 210 0.43 40.19 1.58
CA ASP A 210 -0.88 39.59 1.67
C ASP A 210 -0.74 38.06 1.74
N ALA A 211 -0.78 37.54 2.96
CA ALA A 211 -0.59 36.12 3.23
C ALA A 211 -1.65 35.22 2.55
N ASP A 212 -2.90 35.67 2.53
CA ASP A 212 -4.01 34.89 1.97
C ASP A 212 -3.90 34.83 0.44
N LEU A 213 -3.57 35.93 -0.21
CA LEU A 213 -3.38 36.00 -1.64
C LEU A 213 -2.15 35.19 -2.08
N ALA A 214 -1.04 35.31 -1.37
CA ALA A 214 0.20 34.58 -1.65
C ALA A 214 0.01 33.06 -1.60
N VAL A 215 -0.69 32.55 -0.57
CA VAL A 215 -1.01 31.12 -0.44
C VAL A 215 -1.91 30.67 -1.59
N ARG A 216 -2.98 31.41 -1.92
CA ARG A 216 -3.88 31.04 -3.02
C ARG A 216 -3.13 30.98 -4.35
N GLN A 217 -2.34 31.99 -4.67
CA GLN A 217 -1.57 32.04 -5.92
C GLN A 217 -0.55 30.87 -6.01
N LYS A 218 0.13 30.56 -4.89
CA LYS A 218 1.09 29.45 -4.87
C LYS A 218 0.41 28.09 -5.04
N VAL A 219 -0.73 27.89 -4.42
CA VAL A 219 -1.52 26.65 -4.56
C VAL A 219 -2.01 26.50 -6.01
N ASP A 220 -2.58 27.54 -6.59
CA ASP A 220 -3.08 27.53 -7.98
C ASP A 220 -1.94 27.25 -8.99
N GLU A 221 -0.77 27.86 -8.77
CA GLU A 221 0.46 27.59 -9.56
C GLU A 221 0.86 26.11 -9.49
N LEU A 222 0.96 25.53 -8.29
CA LEU A 222 1.42 24.18 -8.10
C LEU A 222 0.42 23.13 -8.61
N LEU A 223 -0.88 23.33 -8.44
CA LEU A 223 -1.93 22.46 -8.99
C LEU A 223 -1.96 22.43 -10.53
N ALA A 224 -1.41 23.45 -11.19
CA ALA A 224 -1.27 23.49 -12.65
C ALA A 224 -0.01 22.78 -13.16
N ARG A 225 0.95 22.43 -12.30
CA ARG A 225 2.20 21.78 -12.69
C ARG A 225 2.01 20.28 -12.94
N PRO A 226 2.72 19.68 -13.95
CA PRO A 226 2.66 18.24 -14.21
C PRO A 226 3.07 17.36 -13.02
N GLN A 227 3.92 17.88 -12.13
CA GLN A 227 4.38 17.20 -10.93
C GLN A 227 3.27 16.92 -9.93
N TYR A 228 2.15 17.66 -10.00
CA TYR A 228 0.95 17.38 -9.21
C TYR A 228 0.42 15.96 -9.49
N GLY A 229 0.23 15.60 -10.75
CA GLY A 229 -0.24 14.26 -11.10
C GLY A 229 0.76 13.17 -10.74
N GLU A 230 2.07 13.44 -10.78
CA GLU A 230 3.11 12.51 -10.34
C GLU A 230 3.01 12.24 -8.84
N ARG A 231 2.75 13.28 -8.03
CA ARG A 231 2.58 13.20 -6.58
C ARG A 231 1.28 12.51 -6.20
N TRP A 232 0.16 13.03 -6.64
CA TRP A 232 -1.17 12.53 -6.27
C TRP A 232 -1.52 11.21 -6.94
N GLY A 233 -1.01 11.00 -8.14
CA GLY A 233 -1.06 9.69 -8.80
C GLY A 233 -0.33 8.63 -7.99
N ARG A 234 0.81 8.95 -7.34
CA ARG A 234 1.51 7.99 -6.48
C ARG A 234 0.64 7.56 -5.29
N HIS A 235 -0.07 8.47 -4.65
CA HIS A 235 -1.00 8.13 -3.57
C HIS A 235 -2.10 7.16 -4.03
N TRP A 236 -2.64 7.36 -5.23
CA TRP A 236 -3.59 6.40 -5.80
C TRP A 236 -2.95 5.06 -6.16
N LEU A 237 -1.72 5.06 -6.65
CA LEU A 237 -1.01 3.83 -7.00
C LEU A 237 -0.74 2.94 -5.77
N ASP A 238 -0.67 3.48 -4.56
CA ASP A 238 -0.63 2.71 -3.31
C ASP A 238 -1.97 2.00 -3.07
N VAL A 239 -3.07 2.70 -3.22
CA VAL A 239 -4.43 2.13 -3.13
C VAL A 239 -4.65 1.06 -4.20
N ALA A 240 -4.16 1.30 -5.41
CA ALA A 240 -4.23 0.36 -6.53
C ALA A 240 -3.21 -0.79 -6.45
N ARG A 241 -2.43 -0.95 -5.35
CA ARG A 241 -1.38 -1.96 -5.19
C ARG A 241 -0.49 -2.10 -6.44
N TYR A 242 -0.09 -0.96 -7.01
CA TYR A 242 0.67 -0.93 -8.25
C TYR A 242 2.03 -1.60 -8.12
N ALA A 243 2.31 -2.52 -9.04
CA ALA A 243 3.64 -3.04 -9.29
C ALA A 243 3.77 -3.50 -10.76
N GLU A 244 5.02 -3.73 -11.19
CA GLU A 244 5.36 -4.20 -12.52
C GLU A 244 5.67 -5.70 -12.56
N SER A 245 5.22 -6.44 -11.54
CA SER A 245 5.34 -7.90 -11.44
C SER A 245 4.12 -8.52 -10.75
N SER A 246 3.95 -9.83 -10.93
CA SER A 246 2.79 -10.57 -10.40
C SER A 246 2.87 -10.90 -8.90
N GLY A 247 4.01 -10.68 -8.23
CA GLY A 247 4.31 -11.28 -6.94
C GLY A 247 4.78 -12.72 -7.10
N SER A 248 4.10 -13.68 -6.53
CA SER A 248 4.50 -15.10 -6.58
C SER A 248 5.31 -15.46 -7.83
N ARG A 249 6.61 -15.76 -7.65
CA ARG A 249 7.63 -15.99 -8.70
C ARG A 249 7.96 -14.79 -9.61
N ASN A 250 7.56 -13.60 -9.23
CA ASN A 250 7.95 -12.33 -9.88
C ASN A 250 7.88 -12.36 -11.42
N THR A 251 6.75 -12.81 -11.96
CA THR A 251 6.53 -12.73 -13.40
C THR A 251 6.33 -11.27 -13.79
N PRO A 252 7.16 -10.70 -14.67
CA PRO A 252 7.04 -9.29 -15.05
C PRO A 252 5.70 -8.96 -15.72
N TYR A 253 5.18 -7.78 -15.42
CA TYR A 253 4.06 -7.13 -16.10
C TYR A 253 4.58 -6.01 -17.00
N PRO A 254 5.01 -6.32 -18.23
CA PRO A 254 5.78 -5.38 -19.05
C PRO A 254 5.00 -4.14 -19.52
N HIS A 255 3.68 -4.13 -19.34
CA HIS A 255 2.79 -3.03 -19.73
C HIS A 255 2.09 -2.34 -18.54
N ALA A 256 2.41 -2.69 -17.29
CA ALA A 256 1.83 -2.06 -16.10
C ALA A 256 2.10 -0.55 -16.05
N TRP A 257 3.25 -0.07 -16.55
CA TRP A 257 3.60 1.33 -16.60
C TRP A 257 2.57 2.20 -17.34
N ARG A 258 1.78 1.63 -18.26
CA ARG A 258 0.72 2.36 -18.98
C ARG A 258 -0.42 2.72 -18.03
N TYR A 259 -0.79 1.85 -17.10
CA TYR A 259 -1.76 2.16 -16.06
C TYR A 259 -1.23 3.26 -15.12
N ARG A 260 0.05 3.19 -14.69
CA ARG A 260 0.67 4.28 -13.92
C ARG A 260 0.55 5.62 -14.65
N ASN A 261 0.89 5.65 -15.92
CA ASN A 261 0.81 6.86 -16.73
C ASN A 261 -0.64 7.36 -16.88
N TYR A 262 -1.60 6.44 -17.09
CA TYR A 262 -3.03 6.78 -17.08
C TYR A 262 -3.44 7.47 -15.77
N VAL A 263 -3.02 6.95 -14.62
CA VAL A 263 -3.32 7.54 -13.31
C VAL A 263 -2.74 8.95 -13.20
N ILE A 264 -1.45 9.13 -13.52
CA ILE A 264 -0.78 10.44 -13.49
C ILE A 264 -1.50 11.45 -14.39
N ASP A 265 -1.86 11.04 -15.61
CA ASP A 265 -2.56 11.89 -16.58
C ASP A 265 -3.97 12.24 -16.12
N SER A 266 -4.69 11.31 -15.46
CA SER A 266 -6.02 11.55 -14.92
C SER A 266 -6.01 12.64 -13.85
N PHE A 267 -5.02 12.61 -12.92
CA PHE A 267 -4.85 13.67 -11.92
C PHE A 267 -4.46 15.01 -12.56
N ASN A 268 -3.53 15.01 -13.52
CA ASN A 268 -3.12 16.23 -14.19
C ASN A 268 -4.26 16.89 -14.99
N ASN A 269 -5.06 16.07 -15.68
CA ASN A 269 -6.22 16.52 -16.45
C ASN A 269 -7.45 16.82 -15.57
N ASN A 270 -7.29 16.68 -14.25
CA ASN A 270 -8.39 16.88 -13.30
C ASN A 270 -9.64 16.06 -13.64
N THR A 271 -9.44 14.79 -14.00
CA THR A 271 -10.56 13.87 -14.27
C THR A 271 -11.43 13.77 -13.01
N PRO A 272 -12.74 14.05 -13.07
CA PRO A 272 -13.63 13.91 -11.93
C PRO A 272 -13.52 12.51 -11.30
N TYR A 273 -13.49 12.43 -9.97
CA TYR A 273 -13.25 11.17 -9.27
C TYR A 273 -14.29 10.09 -9.61
N ASP A 274 -15.55 10.45 -9.78
CA ASP A 274 -16.59 9.53 -10.23
C ASP A 274 -16.28 8.93 -11.61
N GLN A 275 -15.83 9.76 -12.56
CA GLN A 275 -15.40 9.30 -13.89
C GLN A 275 -14.14 8.46 -13.83
N PHE A 276 -13.19 8.84 -12.97
CA PHE A 276 -11.97 8.09 -12.74
C PHE A 276 -12.24 6.68 -12.22
N ILE A 277 -13.19 6.51 -11.28
CA ILE A 277 -13.60 5.20 -10.78
C ILE A 277 -14.38 4.42 -11.86
N LYS A 278 -15.34 5.07 -12.57
CA LYS A 278 -16.07 4.44 -13.66
C LYS A 278 -15.14 3.88 -14.73
N GLN A 279 -14.11 4.63 -15.12
CA GLN A 279 -13.11 4.18 -16.08
C GLN A 279 -12.32 2.96 -15.58
N GLN A 280 -11.97 2.90 -14.32
CA GLN A 280 -11.19 1.80 -13.75
C GLN A 280 -12.00 0.50 -13.58
N ILE A 281 -13.30 0.60 -13.31
CA ILE A 281 -14.18 -0.56 -13.11
C ILE A 281 -14.77 -1.05 -14.42
N ALA A 282 -15.16 -0.15 -15.32
CA ALA A 282 -15.95 -0.44 -16.51
C ALA A 282 -15.51 0.34 -17.75
N GLY A 283 -14.23 0.74 -17.85
CA GLY A 283 -13.73 1.58 -18.94
C GLY A 283 -13.95 0.97 -20.32
N ASP A 284 -13.80 -0.34 -20.45
CA ASP A 284 -14.09 -1.09 -21.68
C ASP A 284 -15.59 -1.12 -22.08
N LEU A 285 -16.47 -0.62 -21.23
CA LEU A 285 -17.92 -0.55 -21.45
C LEU A 285 -18.41 0.90 -21.64
N LEU A 286 -17.54 1.88 -21.38
CA LEU A 286 -17.90 3.29 -21.52
C LEU A 286 -17.87 3.72 -23.00
N PRO A 287 -18.79 4.57 -23.43
CA PRO A 287 -18.73 5.13 -24.78
C PRO A 287 -17.48 6.00 -24.94
N ALA A 288 -16.85 5.93 -26.11
CA ALA A 288 -15.70 6.76 -26.47
C ALA A 288 -15.95 7.44 -27.80
N LYS A 289 -15.57 8.71 -27.94
CA LYS A 289 -15.73 9.52 -29.15
C LYS A 289 -14.52 9.44 -30.07
N THR A 290 -13.34 9.11 -29.51
CA THR A 290 -12.08 8.99 -30.24
C THR A 290 -11.31 7.76 -29.82
N ASP A 291 -10.35 7.32 -30.65
CA ASP A 291 -9.46 6.20 -30.33
C ASP A 291 -8.58 6.50 -29.10
N GLU A 292 -8.20 7.76 -28.87
CA GLU A 292 -7.44 8.17 -27.68
C GLU A 292 -8.29 8.05 -26.40
N GLU A 293 -9.57 8.42 -26.46
CA GLU A 293 -10.50 8.25 -25.35
C GLU A 293 -10.73 6.76 -25.08
N TRP A 294 -10.96 5.98 -26.12
CA TRP A 294 -11.09 4.53 -26.02
C TRP A 294 -9.82 3.88 -25.44
N ASN A 295 -8.66 4.28 -25.92
CA ASN A 295 -7.37 3.83 -25.43
C ASN A 295 -7.20 4.13 -23.94
N ARG A 296 -7.54 5.33 -23.50
CA ARG A 296 -7.49 5.75 -22.10
C ARG A 296 -8.44 4.90 -21.24
N ASN A 297 -9.68 4.69 -21.70
CA ASN A 297 -10.68 3.88 -21.00
C ASN A 297 -10.24 2.41 -20.84
N LEU A 298 -9.63 1.81 -21.86
CA LEU A 298 -9.05 0.47 -21.77
C LEU A 298 -7.91 0.40 -20.77
N LEU A 299 -6.97 1.35 -20.79
CA LEU A 299 -5.84 1.39 -19.87
C LEU A 299 -6.26 1.59 -18.42
N ALA A 300 -7.35 2.31 -18.16
CA ALA A 300 -7.93 2.50 -16.84
C ALA A 300 -8.30 1.18 -16.18
N THR A 301 -8.84 0.22 -16.94
CA THR A 301 -9.23 -1.10 -16.42
C THR A 301 -8.03 -1.93 -15.95
N GLY A 302 -6.81 -1.46 -16.16
CA GLY A 302 -5.59 -1.97 -15.56
C GLY A 302 -5.65 -2.09 -14.04
N PHE A 303 -6.46 -1.25 -13.37
CA PHE A 303 -6.76 -1.35 -11.94
C PHE A 303 -7.14 -2.76 -11.50
N LEU A 304 -8.00 -3.43 -12.26
CA LEU A 304 -8.45 -4.80 -12.01
C LEU A 304 -7.44 -5.87 -12.47
N ALA A 305 -6.46 -5.49 -13.30
CA ALA A 305 -5.54 -6.45 -13.90
C ALA A 305 -4.16 -6.52 -13.23
N ILE A 306 -3.68 -5.44 -12.59
CA ILE A 306 -2.31 -5.35 -12.06
C ILE A 306 -2.10 -6.06 -10.72
N GLY A 307 -3.13 -6.52 -10.03
CA GLY A 307 -3.01 -7.19 -8.73
C GLY A 307 -2.13 -8.44 -8.75
N MET A 308 -1.80 -8.92 -7.55
CA MET A 308 -1.01 -10.12 -7.36
C MET A 308 -1.71 -11.35 -7.96
N LYS A 309 -0.92 -12.28 -8.54
CA LYS A 309 -1.44 -13.52 -9.12
C LYS A 309 -0.50 -14.69 -8.90
N HIS A 310 -1.06 -15.82 -8.42
CA HIS A 310 -0.33 -17.05 -8.20
C HIS A 310 -0.26 -17.89 -9.50
N HIS A 311 0.64 -17.53 -10.41
CA HIS A 311 0.75 -18.16 -11.73
C HIS A 311 1.13 -19.66 -11.69
N ASP A 312 1.65 -20.15 -10.58
CA ASP A 312 1.99 -21.55 -10.34
C ASP A 312 0.81 -22.38 -9.81
N GLU A 313 -0.34 -21.76 -9.49
CA GLU A 313 -1.54 -22.48 -9.09
C GLU A 313 -2.02 -23.42 -10.19
N LYS A 314 -2.14 -24.71 -9.87
CA LYS A 314 -2.51 -25.75 -10.82
C LYS A 314 -4.02 -25.89 -10.98
N ASN A 315 -4.79 -25.62 -9.92
CA ASN A 315 -6.24 -25.65 -9.95
C ASN A 315 -6.80 -24.38 -10.63
N PRO A 316 -7.45 -24.48 -11.83
CA PRO A 316 -7.97 -23.33 -12.53
C PRO A 316 -9.11 -22.62 -11.79
N ARG A 317 -9.94 -23.37 -11.03
CA ARG A 317 -11.03 -22.79 -10.25
C ARG A 317 -10.48 -21.96 -9.10
N LYS A 318 -9.48 -22.51 -8.37
CA LYS A 318 -8.82 -21.80 -7.30
C LYS A 318 -8.15 -20.51 -7.79
N PHE A 319 -7.35 -20.59 -8.86
CA PHE A 319 -6.73 -19.41 -9.46
C PHE A 319 -7.75 -18.32 -9.83
N MET A 320 -8.88 -18.72 -10.45
CA MET A 320 -9.94 -17.78 -10.82
C MET A 320 -10.61 -17.19 -9.57
N SER A 321 -10.89 -18.02 -8.57
CA SER A 321 -11.49 -17.57 -7.31
C SER A 321 -10.60 -16.58 -6.56
N ASP A 322 -9.30 -16.86 -6.48
CA ASP A 322 -8.34 -15.96 -5.82
C ASP A 322 -8.15 -14.64 -6.60
N MET A 323 -8.20 -14.67 -7.94
CA MET A 323 -8.16 -13.45 -8.76
C MET A 323 -9.43 -12.59 -8.60
N VAL A 324 -10.60 -13.21 -8.54
CA VAL A 324 -11.88 -12.52 -8.30
C VAL A 324 -11.92 -11.92 -6.90
N ASP A 325 -11.46 -12.66 -5.90
CA ASP A 325 -11.35 -12.22 -4.53
C ASP A 325 -10.48 -10.96 -4.42
N GLU A 326 -9.31 -10.98 -5.04
CA GLU A 326 -8.37 -9.85 -5.09
C GLU A 326 -8.98 -8.60 -5.78
N GLN A 327 -9.71 -8.78 -6.88
CA GLN A 327 -10.38 -7.70 -7.59
C GLN A 327 -11.53 -7.09 -6.76
N LEU A 328 -12.32 -7.94 -6.11
CA LEU A 328 -13.42 -7.53 -5.24
C LEU A 328 -12.89 -6.79 -4.01
N ASP A 329 -11.94 -7.39 -3.30
CA ASP A 329 -11.36 -6.83 -2.08
C ASP A 329 -10.74 -5.45 -2.35
N THR A 330 -9.92 -5.35 -3.39
CA THR A 330 -9.35 -4.05 -3.77
C THR A 330 -10.40 -3.02 -4.13
N THR A 331 -11.45 -3.41 -4.88
CA THR A 331 -12.51 -2.47 -5.29
C THR A 331 -13.28 -1.95 -4.09
N THR A 332 -13.66 -2.82 -3.16
CA THR A 332 -14.46 -2.44 -1.99
C THR A 332 -13.64 -1.65 -0.97
N GLN A 333 -12.40 -2.02 -0.71
CA GLN A 333 -11.51 -1.23 0.16
C GLN A 333 -11.12 0.12 -0.47
N ALA A 334 -10.82 0.15 -1.77
CA ALA A 334 -10.40 1.38 -2.46
C ALA A 334 -11.51 2.43 -2.50
N VAL A 335 -12.75 2.03 -2.75
CA VAL A 335 -13.85 2.98 -3.00
C VAL A 335 -14.78 3.11 -1.80
N LEU A 336 -15.11 2.00 -1.15
CA LEU A 336 -16.07 1.98 -0.04
C LEU A 336 -15.42 1.97 1.35
N GLY A 337 -14.12 1.66 1.44
CA GLY A 337 -13.50 1.42 2.74
C GLY A 337 -14.18 0.27 3.50
N LEU A 338 -14.54 -0.80 2.82
CA LEU A 338 -15.19 -1.99 3.41
C LEU A 338 -14.42 -3.25 3.08
N THR A 339 -14.38 -4.18 4.05
CA THR A 339 -13.70 -5.47 3.95
C THR A 339 -14.65 -6.59 3.52
N VAL A 340 -15.35 -6.41 2.39
CA VAL A 340 -16.37 -7.36 1.90
C VAL A 340 -15.80 -8.76 1.66
N ALA A 341 -14.50 -8.87 1.32
CA ALA A 341 -13.82 -10.14 1.13
C ALA A 341 -13.86 -11.05 2.38
N CYS A 342 -14.02 -10.49 3.58
CA CYS A 342 -14.20 -11.28 4.81
C CYS A 342 -15.47 -12.15 4.76
N ALA A 343 -16.48 -11.78 3.95
CA ALA A 343 -17.71 -12.54 3.79
C ALA A 343 -17.58 -13.74 2.82
N ARG A 344 -16.40 -14.02 2.27
CA ARG A 344 -16.15 -15.15 1.36
C ARG A 344 -16.46 -16.52 1.97
N CYS A 345 -16.11 -16.73 3.24
CA CYS A 345 -16.16 -18.04 3.89
C CYS A 345 -17.38 -18.21 4.80
N HIS A 346 -17.82 -17.15 5.43
CA HIS A 346 -18.94 -17.05 6.37
C HIS A 346 -19.48 -15.62 6.34
N ASP A 347 -20.63 -15.36 6.92
CA ASP A 347 -21.15 -14.00 7.05
C ASP A 347 -20.12 -13.09 7.73
N HIS A 348 -20.04 -11.82 7.28
CA HIS A 348 -19.05 -10.89 7.81
C HIS A 348 -19.17 -10.76 9.34
N LYS A 349 -18.04 -10.80 10.05
CA LYS A 349 -18.03 -10.91 11.51
C LYS A 349 -18.67 -9.71 12.23
N TYR A 350 -18.50 -8.54 11.68
CA TYR A 350 -18.90 -7.27 12.29
C TYR A 350 -19.95 -6.52 11.49
N ASP A 351 -19.71 -6.40 10.16
CA ASP A 351 -20.59 -5.67 9.28
C ASP A 351 -21.79 -6.50 8.85
N PRO A 352 -22.97 -5.89 8.60
CA PRO A 352 -24.17 -6.60 8.17
C PRO A 352 -24.07 -7.01 6.69
N ILE A 353 -23.04 -7.76 6.35
CA ILE A 353 -22.74 -8.24 4.99
C ILE A 353 -22.77 -9.77 5.02
N PRO A 354 -23.88 -10.40 4.59
CA PRO A 354 -23.98 -11.85 4.50
C PRO A 354 -23.09 -12.43 3.41
N THR A 355 -22.77 -13.71 3.52
CA THR A 355 -21.92 -14.43 2.55
C THR A 355 -22.42 -14.34 1.12
N ASP A 356 -23.74 -14.36 0.90
CA ASP A 356 -24.29 -14.22 -0.45
C ASP A 356 -23.96 -12.88 -1.10
N ASP A 357 -23.82 -11.78 -0.37
CA ASP A 357 -23.38 -10.48 -0.89
C ASP A 357 -21.98 -10.54 -1.52
N TYR A 358 -21.05 -11.27 -0.89
CA TYR A 358 -19.75 -11.51 -1.50
C TYR A 358 -19.89 -12.21 -2.85
N TYR A 359 -20.69 -13.28 -2.94
CA TYR A 359 -20.85 -14.04 -4.18
C TYR A 359 -21.68 -13.31 -5.23
N ARG A 360 -22.61 -12.42 -4.83
CA ARG A 360 -23.30 -11.49 -5.74
C ARG A 360 -22.31 -10.59 -6.47
N LEU A 361 -21.38 -9.97 -5.72
CA LEU A 361 -20.29 -9.16 -6.29
C LEU A 361 -19.30 -10.02 -7.08
N ALA A 362 -18.89 -11.18 -6.54
CA ALA A 362 -17.96 -12.07 -7.19
C ALA A 362 -18.45 -12.51 -8.57
N GLY A 363 -19.77 -12.72 -8.76
CA GLY A 363 -20.39 -13.05 -10.04
C GLY A 363 -20.10 -12.00 -11.12
N ILE A 364 -20.01 -10.72 -10.76
CA ILE A 364 -19.64 -9.61 -11.66
C ILE A 364 -18.21 -9.83 -12.18
N PHE A 365 -17.28 -10.11 -11.30
CA PHE A 365 -15.86 -10.33 -11.66
C PHE A 365 -15.63 -11.71 -12.29
N TYR A 366 -16.40 -12.74 -11.93
CA TYR A 366 -16.40 -14.03 -12.66
C TYR A 366 -16.87 -13.88 -14.10
N SER A 367 -17.69 -12.89 -14.40
CA SER A 367 -18.16 -12.55 -15.75
C SER A 367 -17.20 -11.66 -16.53
N THR A 368 -16.00 -11.40 -15.98
CA THR A 368 -14.98 -10.50 -16.51
C THR A 368 -13.73 -11.28 -16.93
N LYS A 369 -13.19 -11.00 -18.13
CA LYS A 369 -11.93 -11.55 -18.63
C LYS A 369 -10.79 -10.61 -18.33
N THR A 370 -9.75 -11.10 -17.64
CA THR A 370 -8.60 -10.29 -17.22
C THR A 370 -7.39 -10.55 -18.13
N PHE A 371 -6.76 -9.47 -18.62
CA PHE A 371 -5.61 -9.47 -19.51
C PHE A 371 -4.38 -8.91 -18.79
N TYR A 372 -3.42 -9.77 -18.44
CA TYR A 372 -2.20 -9.40 -17.71
C TYR A 372 -0.90 -9.75 -18.44
N GLY A 373 -0.97 -10.35 -19.64
CA GLY A 373 0.16 -10.42 -20.59
C GLY A 373 1.32 -11.31 -20.16
N THR A 374 1.05 -12.44 -19.51
CA THR A 374 2.12 -13.37 -19.11
C THR A 374 2.24 -14.55 -20.07
N ALA A 375 3.47 -14.87 -20.48
CA ALA A 375 3.74 -15.97 -21.39
C ALA A 375 3.64 -17.34 -20.68
N ARG A 376 3.20 -18.37 -21.42
CA ARG A 376 3.22 -19.75 -20.92
C ARG A 376 4.65 -20.29 -20.87
N VAL A 377 5.14 -20.48 -19.65
CA VAL A 377 6.43 -21.14 -19.37
C VAL A 377 6.20 -22.31 -18.41
N ALA A 378 7.23 -23.13 -18.17
CA ALA A 378 7.10 -24.32 -17.32
C ALA A 378 6.54 -24.05 -15.91
N GLN A 379 6.74 -22.85 -15.40
CA GLN A 379 6.31 -22.42 -14.06
C GLN A 379 5.07 -21.51 -14.06
N ASN A 380 4.62 -21.04 -15.24
CA ASN A 380 3.39 -20.28 -15.38
C ASN A 380 2.32 -21.15 -16.01
N HIS A 381 1.42 -21.67 -15.17
CA HIS A 381 0.28 -22.47 -15.59
C HIS A 381 -0.91 -21.63 -16.06
N ARG A 382 -0.87 -20.32 -15.84
CA ARG A 382 -1.95 -19.36 -16.08
C ARG A 382 -1.47 -18.22 -16.99
N PRO A 383 -1.21 -18.47 -18.26
CA PRO A 383 -0.88 -17.40 -19.21
C PRO A 383 -2.11 -16.58 -19.53
N SER A 384 -1.91 -15.30 -19.86
CA SER A 384 -2.95 -14.42 -20.36
C SER A 384 -2.41 -13.56 -21.49
N ASP A 385 -3.28 -13.23 -22.45
CA ASP A 385 -3.01 -12.26 -23.49
C ASP A 385 -3.01 -10.83 -22.91
N LEU A 386 -2.74 -9.87 -23.78
CA LEU A 386 -2.88 -8.43 -23.55
C LEU A 386 -4.02 -7.87 -24.42
N ILE A 387 -4.56 -6.73 -24.02
CA ILE A 387 -5.51 -5.98 -24.84
C ILE A 387 -4.74 -5.25 -25.94
N LEU A 388 -5.14 -5.43 -27.20
CA LEU A 388 -4.65 -4.61 -28.31
C LEU A 388 -5.24 -3.20 -28.18
N LEU A 389 -4.37 -2.21 -28.14
CA LEU A 389 -4.78 -0.82 -28.02
C LEU A 389 -5.10 -0.19 -29.38
N PRO A 390 -6.13 0.68 -29.48
CA PRO A 390 -6.46 1.36 -30.73
C PRO A 390 -5.37 2.35 -31.16
N VAL A 391 -4.77 3.07 -30.22
CA VAL A 391 -3.69 3.99 -30.50
C VAL A 391 -2.35 3.24 -30.50
N GLN A 392 -1.65 3.30 -31.63
CA GLN A 392 -0.33 2.69 -31.80
C GLN A 392 0.77 3.69 -31.42
N ASP A 393 1.61 3.35 -30.45
CA ASP A 393 2.75 4.16 -30.06
C ASP A 393 4.08 3.44 -30.31
N ALA A 394 5.13 4.20 -30.58
CA ALA A 394 6.47 3.67 -30.89
C ALA A 394 7.14 2.95 -29.69
N VAL A 395 6.55 3.04 -28.49
CA VAL A 395 7.13 2.52 -27.23
C VAL A 395 7.01 0.99 -27.12
N ALA A 396 6.11 0.39 -27.85
CA ALA A 396 5.93 -1.07 -27.87
C ALA A 396 7.18 -1.85 -28.27
N SER A 397 8.15 -1.18 -28.89
CA SER A 397 9.36 -1.82 -29.43
C SER A 397 10.41 -2.26 -28.38
N GLY A 398 10.34 -1.76 -27.14
CA GLY A 398 11.32 -2.09 -26.08
C GLY A 398 11.31 -3.54 -25.61
N VAL A 399 10.17 -4.25 -25.76
CA VAL A 399 10.02 -5.66 -25.34
C VAL A 399 10.73 -6.61 -26.32
N ILE A 400 11.04 -6.17 -27.53
CA ILE A 400 11.57 -6.99 -28.59
C ILE A 400 13.05 -6.66 -28.84
N GLY A 401 13.85 -6.69 -27.77
CA GLY A 401 15.31 -6.52 -27.83
C GLY A 401 15.96 -7.71 -28.56
N GLY A 402 16.32 -7.51 -29.80
CA GLY A 402 17.12 -8.43 -30.60
C GLY A 402 17.00 -8.03 -32.06
N ARG A 403 18.13 -7.91 -32.73
CA ARG A 403 18.38 -7.56 -34.14
C ARG A 403 17.11 -7.44 -35.00
N ASN A 404 16.94 -6.32 -35.69
CA ASN A 404 15.85 -6.10 -36.64
C ASN A 404 15.77 -7.24 -37.66
N GLN A 405 14.96 -8.29 -37.34
CA GLN A 405 14.63 -9.34 -38.28
C GLN A 405 13.37 -8.91 -39.01
N SER A 406 13.39 -9.01 -40.33
CA SER A 406 12.17 -8.76 -41.11
C SER A 406 11.08 -9.80 -40.75
N GLN A 407 9.82 -9.45 -40.90
CA GLN A 407 8.70 -10.37 -40.68
C GLN A 407 8.87 -11.65 -41.52
N GLU A 408 9.40 -11.52 -42.72
CA GLU A 408 9.66 -12.65 -43.62
C GLU A 408 10.75 -13.60 -43.10
N GLN A 409 11.82 -13.04 -42.55
CA GLN A 409 12.84 -13.86 -41.85
C GLN A 409 12.25 -14.62 -40.67
N MET A 410 11.37 -14.02 -39.87
CA MET A 410 10.70 -14.66 -38.76
C MET A 410 9.74 -15.78 -39.23
N LYS A 411 8.96 -15.55 -40.29
CA LYS A 411 8.09 -16.56 -40.90
C LYS A 411 8.91 -17.74 -41.41
N ASN A 412 10.03 -17.48 -42.09
CA ASN A 412 10.93 -18.52 -42.58
C ASN A 412 11.56 -19.31 -41.43
N GLN A 413 11.99 -18.67 -40.34
CA GLN A 413 12.51 -19.36 -39.16
C GLN A 413 11.44 -20.24 -38.48
N ILE A 414 10.20 -19.79 -38.39
CA ILE A 414 9.08 -20.60 -37.87
C ILE A 414 8.91 -21.85 -38.75
N ALA A 415 8.89 -21.69 -40.09
CA ALA A 415 8.75 -22.80 -41.03
C ALA A 415 9.92 -23.78 -40.92
N ASP A 416 11.18 -23.31 -40.74
CA ASP A 416 12.34 -24.13 -40.53
C ASP A 416 12.26 -24.91 -39.20
N ILE A 417 11.87 -24.30 -38.12
CA ILE A 417 11.67 -24.95 -36.82
C ILE A 417 10.55 -26.00 -36.92
N ASP A 418 9.45 -25.70 -37.62
CA ASP A 418 8.34 -26.64 -37.82
C ASP A 418 8.80 -27.87 -38.61
N ARG A 419 9.68 -27.71 -39.58
CA ARG A 419 10.32 -28.85 -40.29
C ARG A 419 11.23 -29.66 -39.38
N GLN A 420 12.04 -28.99 -38.54
CA GLN A 420 12.93 -29.68 -37.58
C GLN A 420 12.13 -30.49 -36.53
N MET A 421 10.96 -29.99 -36.13
CA MET A 421 10.11 -30.70 -35.16
C MET A 421 9.47 -31.98 -35.68
N GLN A 422 9.41 -32.21 -37.01
CA GLN A 422 8.81 -33.40 -37.59
C GLN A 422 9.60 -34.70 -37.30
N GLY A 423 10.92 -34.59 -37.05
CA GLY A 423 11.77 -35.75 -36.78
C GLY A 423 12.21 -35.91 -35.31
N VAL A 424 11.82 -35.01 -34.41
CA VAL A 424 12.41 -34.94 -33.08
C VAL A 424 11.34 -35.19 -31.99
N ARG A 425 11.72 -35.87 -30.88
CA ARG A 425 10.82 -36.20 -29.75
C ARG A 425 11.44 -35.75 -28.41
N GLY A 426 10.63 -35.68 -27.35
CA GLY A 426 11.12 -35.50 -26.01
C GLY A 426 11.56 -34.02 -25.71
N LYS A 427 12.73 -33.89 -25.06
CA LYS A 427 13.28 -32.63 -24.59
C LYS A 427 13.60 -31.67 -25.74
N ASP A 428 14.18 -32.15 -26.80
CA ASP A 428 14.61 -31.37 -27.97
C ASP A 428 13.41 -30.82 -28.74
N ARG A 429 12.34 -31.62 -28.89
CA ARG A 429 11.06 -31.09 -29.44
C ARG A 429 10.43 -30.00 -28.58
N ARG A 430 10.55 -30.11 -27.27
CA ARG A 430 10.07 -29.06 -26.35
C ARG A 430 10.86 -27.76 -26.54
N GLU A 431 12.17 -27.86 -26.68
CA GLU A 431 13.08 -26.73 -26.90
C GLU A 431 12.79 -26.00 -28.22
N LEU A 432 12.67 -26.75 -29.31
CA LEU A 432 12.26 -26.22 -30.62
C LEU A 432 10.88 -25.57 -30.57
N ARG A 433 9.91 -26.19 -29.92
CA ARG A 433 8.57 -25.59 -29.73
C ARG A 433 8.62 -24.28 -28.95
N ASN A 434 9.44 -24.21 -27.90
CA ASN A 434 9.61 -22.97 -27.14
C ASN A 434 10.26 -21.87 -27.99
N GLN A 435 11.26 -22.23 -28.81
CA GLN A 435 11.90 -21.30 -29.74
C GLN A 435 10.92 -20.80 -30.80
N ARG A 436 10.15 -21.72 -31.42
CA ARG A 436 9.09 -21.38 -32.37
C ARG A 436 8.06 -20.43 -31.78
N ASN A 437 7.58 -20.73 -30.58
CA ASN A 437 6.57 -19.91 -29.91
C ASN A 437 7.09 -18.49 -29.60
N ARG A 438 8.36 -18.34 -29.20
CA ARG A 438 8.99 -17.03 -29.01
C ARG A 438 8.97 -16.20 -30.30
N ILE A 439 9.34 -16.80 -31.41
CA ILE A 439 9.36 -16.14 -32.71
C ILE A 439 7.95 -15.81 -33.19
N ALA A 440 6.99 -16.71 -33.00
CA ALA A 440 5.59 -16.53 -33.35
C ALA A 440 4.97 -15.39 -32.52
N THR A 441 5.25 -15.34 -31.23
CA THR A 441 4.80 -14.25 -30.35
C THR A 441 5.37 -12.91 -30.81
N LYS A 442 6.67 -12.89 -31.18
CA LYS A 442 7.31 -11.69 -31.70
C LYS A 442 6.65 -11.24 -33.02
N LEU A 443 6.40 -12.17 -33.93
CA LEU A 443 5.73 -11.85 -35.21
C LEU A 443 4.29 -11.35 -35.00
N ALA A 444 3.54 -11.96 -34.07
CA ALA A 444 2.18 -11.56 -33.76
C ALA A 444 2.11 -10.15 -33.11
N SER A 445 3.20 -9.69 -32.52
CA SER A 445 3.30 -8.36 -31.89
C SER A 445 3.65 -7.23 -32.90
N LEU A 446 3.72 -7.55 -34.19
CA LEU A 446 4.00 -6.55 -35.24
C LEU A 446 2.76 -6.27 -36.09
N ASN A 447 2.61 -5.03 -36.50
CA ASN A 447 1.68 -4.62 -37.54
C ASN A 447 2.14 -5.11 -38.92
N PRO A 448 1.28 -5.13 -39.96
CA PRO A 448 1.66 -5.55 -41.31
C PRO A 448 2.85 -4.80 -41.90
N ASP A 449 3.03 -3.53 -41.52
CA ASP A 449 4.15 -2.67 -41.93
C ASP A 449 5.46 -2.90 -41.14
N GLY A 450 5.43 -3.83 -40.15
CA GLY A 450 6.57 -4.14 -39.29
C GLY A 450 6.71 -3.26 -38.05
N THR A 451 5.84 -2.29 -37.86
CA THR A 451 5.78 -1.51 -36.62
C THR A 451 5.25 -2.34 -35.46
N PRO A 452 5.69 -2.11 -34.23
CA PRO A 452 5.15 -2.80 -33.08
C PRO A 452 3.70 -2.43 -32.80
N LYS A 453 2.88 -3.42 -32.43
CA LYS A 453 1.53 -3.17 -31.90
C LYS A 453 1.62 -2.67 -30.47
N SER A 454 0.74 -1.77 -30.10
CA SER A 454 0.58 -1.31 -28.73
C SER A 454 -0.39 -2.21 -27.97
N PHE A 455 0.03 -2.62 -26.76
CA PHE A 455 -0.74 -3.49 -25.89
C PHE A 455 -0.88 -2.89 -24.49
N GLY A 456 -2.00 -3.18 -23.81
CA GLY A 456 -2.24 -2.81 -22.41
C GLY A 456 -2.71 -3.99 -21.58
N MET A 457 -2.59 -3.84 -20.25
CA MET A 457 -3.25 -4.69 -19.27
C MET A 457 -4.63 -4.12 -18.97
N GLY A 458 -5.60 -4.98 -18.66
CA GLY A 458 -6.95 -4.52 -18.34
C GLY A 458 -7.95 -5.66 -18.31
N VAL A 459 -9.23 -5.32 -18.38
CA VAL A 459 -10.33 -6.28 -18.41
C VAL A 459 -11.30 -6.00 -19.55
N GLN A 460 -12.03 -7.02 -19.95
CA GLN A 460 -13.15 -6.94 -20.89
C GLN A 460 -14.26 -7.92 -20.46
N GLU A 461 -15.46 -7.75 -21.02
CA GLU A 461 -16.55 -8.71 -20.85
C GLU A 461 -16.13 -10.11 -21.33
N LYS A 462 -16.64 -11.15 -20.67
CA LYS A 462 -16.61 -12.50 -21.20
C LYS A 462 -17.70 -12.71 -22.24
N ASP A 463 -17.52 -13.73 -23.10
CA ASP A 463 -18.56 -14.14 -24.05
C ASP A 463 -19.78 -14.74 -23.32
N GLU A 464 -19.53 -15.41 -22.19
CA GLU A 464 -20.56 -16.03 -21.35
C GLU A 464 -20.54 -15.41 -19.96
N MET A 465 -21.67 -14.87 -19.54
CA MET A 465 -21.88 -14.33 -18.19
C MET A 465 -22.27 -15.45 -17.25
N VAL A 466 -21.73 -15.39 -16.02
CA VAL A 466 -22.00 -16.40 -14.99
C VAL A 466 -22.45 -15.74 -13.69
N ASN A 467 -23.38 -16.37 -13.02
CA ASN A 467 -23.61 -16.11 -11.61
C ASN A 467 -22.62 -16.93 -10.77
N ALA A 468 -22.39 -16.56 -9.53
CA ALA A 468 -21.49 -17.28 -8.66
C ALA A 468 -22.24 -18.27 -7.78
N ASN A 469 -21.60 -19.41 -7.47
CA ASN A 469 -22.07 -20.30 -6.42
C ASN A 469 -21.44 -19.87 -5.09
N ILE A 470 -22.20 -19.89 -4.01
CA ILE A 470 -21.66 -19.81 -2.66
C ILE A 470 -20.73 -21.01 -2.48
N LEU A 471 -19.52 -20.75 -1.97
CA LEU A 471 -18.53 -21.80 -1.66
C LEU A 471 -18.52 -22.02 -0.14
N ILE A 472 -18.87 -23.22 0.31
CA ILE A 472 -18.89 -23.56 1.74
C ILE A 472 -17.49 -23.41 2.31
N GLY A 473 -17.31 -22.52 3.30
CA GLY A 473 -16.01 -22.19 3.86
C GLY A 473 -15.02 -21.58 2.86
N GLY A 474 -15.50 -20.99 1.76
CA GLY A 474 -14.66 -20.43 0.68
C GLY A 474 -13.97 -21.48 -0.22
N GLU A 475 -14.27 -22.79 -0.02
CA GLU A 475 -13.60 -23.87 -0.74
C GLU A 475 -14.19 -24.08 -2.13
N VAL A 476 -13.34 -23.95 -3.16
CA VAL A 476 -13.74 -24.01 -4.58
C VAL A 476 -14.32 -25.36 -5.03
N ASP A 477 -14.07 -26.42 -4.28
CA ASP A 477 -14.56 -27.77 -4.54
C ASP A 477 -15.87 -28.09 -3.78
N LYS A 478 -16.40 -27.14 -2.99
CA LYS A 478 -17.66 -27.28 -2.24
C LYS A 478 -18.69 -26.20 -2.64
N PRO A 479 -19.12 -26.18 -3.92
CA PRO A 479 -20.15 -25.22 -4.35
C PRO A 479 -21.50 -25.57 -3.75
N ALA A 480 -22.19 -24.54 -3.24
CA ALA A 480 -23.59 -24.60 -2.78
C ALA A 480 -24.52 -23.92 -3.78
N GLN A 481 -25.54 -23.20 -3.33
CA GLN A 481 -26.53 -22.54 -4.18
C GLN A 481 -25.90 -21.44 -5.03
N GLU A 482 -26.44 -21.26 -6.25
CA GLU A 482 -26.10 -20.14 -7.11
C GLU A 482 -26.83 -18.87 -6.64
N VAL A 483 -26.13 -17.74 -6.67
CA VAL A 483 -26.70 -16.42 -6.37
C VAL A 483 -26.57 -15.49 -7.59
N PRO A 484 -27.58 -14.66 -7.88
CA PRO A 484 -27.52 -13.73 -9.01
C PRO A 484 -26.47 -12.64 -8.75
N ARG A 485 -25.87 -12.13 -9.83
CA ARG A 485 -24.98 -10.97 -9.76
C ARG A 485 -25.70 -9.77 -9.16
N GLY A 486 -25.06 -9.07 -8.24
CA GLY A 486 -25.66 -7.99 -7.49
C GLY A 486 -24.66 -7.17 -6.70
N PHE A 487 -25.17 -6.17 -6.01
CA PHE A 487 -24.43 -5.39 -5.04
C PHE A 487 -24.77 -5.84 -3.63
N VAL A 488 -24.10 -5.31 -2.61
CA VAL A 488 -24.36 -5.65 -1.21
C VAL A 488 -25.72 -5.13 -0.76
N HIS A 489 -26.51 -5.94 -0.07
CA HIS A 489 -27.86 -5.60 0.40
C HIS A 489 -27.87 -4.38 1.35
N LEU A 490 -26.75 -4.12 2.01
CA LEU A 490 -26.60 -2.93 2.84
C LEU A 490 -26.96 -1.63 2.09
N PHE A 491 -26.72 -1.59 0.76
CA PHE A 491 -26.94 -0.45 -0.11
C PHE A 491 -28.07 -0.70 -1.14
N ASP A 492 -29.13 -1.42 -0.76
CA ASP A 492 -30.31 -1.62 -1.64
C ASP A 492 -30.98 -0.31 -2.08
N ASN A 493 -30.78 0.79 -1.30
CA ASN A 493 -31.23 2.13 -1.67
C ASN A 493 -30.61 2.65 -2.98
N LEU A 494 -29.49 2.09 -3.43
CA LEU A 494 -28.84 2.46 -4.69
C LEU A 494 -29.50 1.79 -5.91
N ASN A 495 -30.54 0.99 -5.72
CA ASN A 495 -31.36 0.34 -6.78
C ASN A 495 -30.50 -0.40 -7.83
N PHE A 496 -29.47 -1.12 -7.37
CA PHE A 496 -28.58 -1.86 -8.25
C PHE A 496 -29.33 -2.99 -8.96
N THR A 497 -29.31 -2.99 -10.28
CA THR A 497 -29.88 -4.06 -11.10
C THR A 497 -29.04 -4.25 -12.35
N VAL A 498 -28.56 -5.47 -12.60
CA VAL A 498 -27.83 -5.80 -13.83
C VAL A 498 -28.76 -5.64 -15.02
N SER A 499 -28.45 -4.69 -15.91
CA SER A 499 -29.35 -4.24 -17.01
C SER A 499 -29.64 -5.32 -18.06
N SER A 500 -28.71 -6.30 -18.20
CA SER A 500 -28.85 -7.38 -19.19
C SER A 500 -28.20 -8.67 -18.68
N ARG A 501 -28.80 -9.81 -19.02
CA ARG A 501 -28.19 -11.12 -18.80
C ARG A 501 -26.83 -11.28 -19.54
N GLN A 502 -26.58 -10.46 -20.56
CA GLN A 502 -25.35 -10.42 -21.35
C GLN A 502 -24.31 -9.40 -20.85
N SER A 503 -24.59 -8.67 -19.77
CA SER A 503 -23.68 -7.75 -19.11
C SER A 503 -23.10 -8.39 -17.84
N SER A 504 -21.82 -8.15 -17.54
CA SER A 504 -21.21 -8.57 -16.26
C SER A 504 -21.86 -7.89 -15.05
N GLY A 505 -22.33 -6.67 -15.20
CA GLY A 505 -22.79 -5.79 -14.12
C GLY A 505 -21.74 -4.77 -13.68
N ARG A 506 -20.56 -4.71 -14.34
CA ARG A 506 -19.49 -3.74 -13.98
C ARG A 506 -19.89 -2.30 -14.22
N LEU A 507 -20.67 -2.02 -15.26
CA LEU A 507 -21.14 -0.65 -15.52
C LEU A 507 -22.08 -0.18 -14.42
N GLU A 508 -23.00 -1.04 -14.00
CA GLU A 508 -23.94 -0.79 -12.91
C GLU A 508 -23.20 -0.69 -11.56
N LEU A 509 -22.19 -1.56 -11.34
CA LEU A 509 -21.33 -1.47 -10.17
C LEU A 509 -20.60 -0.12 -10.11
N ALA A 510 -20.01 0.31 -11.22
CA ALA A 510 -19.33 1.60 -11.30
C ALA A 510 -20.28 2.77 -11.01
N ALA A 511 -21.54 2.69 -11.51
CA ALA A 511 -22.57 3.69 -11.22
C ALA A 511 -22.97 3.69 -9.74
N ALA A 512 -23.17 2.53 -9.12
CA ALA A 512 -23.50 2.42 -7.70
C ALA A 512 -22.37 2.93 -6.78
N LEU A 513 -21.13 2.59 -7.11
CA LEU A 513 -19.95 3.05 -6.36
C LEU A 513 -19.81 4.57 -6.39
N THR A 514 -20.21 5.23 -7.47
CA THR A 514 -20.03 6.68 -7.68
C THR A 514 -21.34 7.47 -7.60
N SER A 515 -22.42 6.85 -7.12
CA SER A 515 -23.68 7.54 -6.85
C SER A 515 -23.48 8.59 -5.76
N LYS A 516 -24.15 9.73 -5.89
CA LYS A 516 -24.22 10.73 -4.80
C LYS A 516 -25.00 10.22 -3.58
N ASP A 517 -25.81 9.18 -3.78
CA ASP A 517 -26.53 8.51 -2.69
C ASP A 517 -25.69 7.44 -1.97
N ASN A 518 -24.49 7.14 -2.51
CA ASN A 518 -23.53 6.24 -1.84
C ASN A 518 -22.90 6.95 -0.64
N PRO A 519 -23.09 6.46 0.59
CA PRO A 519 -22.64 7.17 1.78
C PRO A 519 -21.11 7.16 1.97
N LEU A 520 -20.40 6.27 1.29
CA LEU A 520 -18.99 5.98 1.60
C LEU A 520 -18.00 6.60 0.62
N ALA A 521 -18.25 6.50 -0.69
CA ALA A 521 -17.22 6.82 -1.70
C ALA A 521 -16.61 8.22 -1.54
N ALA A 522 -17.43 9.23 -1.29
CA ALA A 522 -16.97 10.61 -1.06
C ALA A 522 -16.23 10.75 0.28
N ARG A 523 -16.76 10.18 1.37
CA ARG A 523 -16.13 10.19 2.70
C ARG A 523 -14.76 9.52 2.68
N VAL A 524 -14.65 8.36 2.07
CA VAL A 524 -13.41 7.58 1.97
C VAL A 524 -12.34 8.36 1.20
N MET A 525 -12.69 8.96 0.06
CA MET A 525 -11.74 9.76 -0.70
C MET A 525 -11.33 11.03 0.04
N MET A 526 -12.26 11.73 0.67
CA MET A 526 -11.95 12.95 1.41
C MET A 526 -11.14 12.68 2.67
N ASN A 527 -11.38 11.58 3.36
CA ASN A 527 -10.54 11.15 4.48
C ASN A 527 -9.08 10.94 4.06
N ARG A 528 -8.84 10.35 2.87
CA ARG A 528 -7.48 10.17 2.32
C ARG A 528 -6.86 11.50 1.90
N VAL A 529 -7.59 12.37 1.22
CA VAL A 529 -7.10 13.71 0.85
C VAL A 529 -6.71 14.49 2.10
N TRP A 530 -7.56 14.49 3.12
CA TRP A 530 -7.29 15.11 4.41
C TRP A 530 -6.04 14.54 5.07
N MET A 531 -5.92 13.21 5.14
CA MET A 531 -4.75 12.53 5.70
C MET A 531 -3.44 12.94 5.01
N HIS A 532 -3.42 12.99 3.68
CA HIS A 532 -2.21 13.36 2.95
C HIS A 532 -1.80 14.83 3.15
N LEU A 533 -2.75 15.72 3.37
CA LEU A 533 -2.49 17.17 3.57
C LEU A 533 -2.23 17.52 5.04
N ILE A 534 -3.00 16.97 5.96
CA ILE A 534 -2.94 17.30 7.40
C ILE A 534 -2.01 16.36 8.17
N GLY A 535 -1.73 15.17 7.63
CA GLY A 535 -0.87 14.16 8.26
C GLY A 535 -1.61 13.15 9.14
N LYS A 536 -2.89 13.39 9.47
CA LYS A 536 -3.74 12.45 10.21
C LYS A 536 -5.12 12.36 9.56
N PRO A 537 -5.68 11.15 9.38
CA PRO A 537 -7.04 10.98 8.85
C PRO A 537 -8.08 11.35 9.90
N LEU A 538 -9.29 11.73 9.47
CA LEU A 538 -10.45 11.91 10.35
C LEU A 538 -10.96 10.56 10.85
N VAL A 539 -10.96 9.54 10.00
CA VAL A 539 -11.22 8.14 10.36
C VAL A 539 -9.90 7.39 10.30
N LYS A 540 -9.41 6.91 11.45
CA LYS A 540 -8.07 6.26 11.57
C LYS A 540 -7.93 5.00 10.74
N THR A 541 -8.99 4.23 10.61
CA THR A 541 -9.05 3.01 9.79
C THR A 541 -9.39 3.35 8.34
N THR A 542 -8.42 3.87 7.60
CA THR A 542 -8.59 4.45 6.25
C THR A 542 -9.11 3.49 5.17
N SER A 543 -9.11 2.17 5.42
CA SER A 543 -9.67 1.11 4.57
C SER A 543 -10.85 0.38 5.18
N ASN A 544 -11.28 0.77 6.41
CA ASN A 544 -12.41 0.15 7.08
C ASN A 544 -13.25 1.20 7.82
N PHE A 545 -14.42 1.51 7.25
CA PHE A 545 -15.45 2.40 7.77
C PHE A 545 -16.63 1.64 8.38
N GLY A 546 -16.59 0.30 8.36
CA GLY A 546 -17.61 -0.54 8.97
C GLY A 546 -17.54 -0.56 10.51
N TYR A 547 -18.31 -1.44 11.12
CA TYR A 547 -18.45 -1.57 12.58
C TYR A 547 -17.14 -1.85 13.32
N ALA A 548 -16.16 -2.49 12.70
CA ALA A 548 -14.83 -2.69 13.28
C ALA A 548 -13.88 -1.51 13.00
N GLY A 549 -14.31 -0.51 12.24
CA GLY A 549 -13.57 0.71 11.97
C GLY A 549 -13.61 1.70 13.12
N ALA A 550 -12.75 2.71 13.04
CA ALA A 550 -12.75 3.82 14.00
C ALA A 550 -13.87 4.82 13.65
N GLU A 551 -14.44 5.42 14.68
CA GLU A 551 -15.32 6.58 14.49
C GLU A 551 -14.51 7.81 14.05
N PRO A 552 -15.11 8.74 13.29
CA PRO A 552 -14.45 9.96 12.88
C PRO A 552 -14.21 10.88 14.08
N THR A 553 -13.02 11.47 14.16
CA THR A 553 -12.68 12.47 15.21
C THR A 553 -13.49 13.77 15.08
N ASN A 554 -13.96 14.07 13.87
CA ASN A 554 -14.84 15.19 13.57
C ASN A 554 -15.82 14.77 12.45
N PRO A 555 -16.97 14.16 12.78
CA PRO A 555 -17.93 13.67 11.80
C PRO A 555 -18.52 14.80 10.94
N GLU A 556 -18.78 15.97 11.51
CA GLU A 556 -19.32 17.13 10.79
C GLU A 556 -18.33 17.59 9.70
N LEU A 557 -17.05 17.63 10.02
CA LEU A 557 -16.03 18.00 9.04
C LEU A 557 -15.91 16.96 7.92
N LEU A 558 -15.99 15.67 8.25
CA LEU A 558 -15.94 14.60 7.26
C LEU A 558 -17.12 14.69 6.29
N ASP A 559 -18.32 14.93 6.82
CA ASP A 559 -19.54 15.07 6.01
C ASP A 559 -19.52 16.37 5.19
N TYR A 560 -19.04 17.47 5.77
CA TYR A 560 -18.81 18.71 5.01
C TYR A 560 -17.90 18.45 3.79
N LEU A 561 -16.76 17.82 4.00
CA LEU A 561 -15.81 17.55 2.92
C LEU A 561 -16.42 16.60 1.87
N ALA A 562 -17.14 15.58 2.29
CA ALA A 562 -17.78 14.62 1.38
C ALA A 562 -18.86 15.27 0.52
N VAL A 563 -19.75 16.08 1.12
CA VAL A 563 -20.81 16.76 0.37
C VAL A 563 -20.23 17.84 -0.54
N ARG A 564 -19.26 18.64 -0.06
CA ARG A 564 -18.56 19.63 -0.90
C ARG A 564 -17.91 18.97 -2.11
N PHE A 565 -17.24 17.83 -1.93
CA PHE A 565 -16.61 17.09 -3.01
C PHE A 565 -17.62 16.67 -4.09
N MET A 566 -18.81 16.21 -3.69
CA MET A 566 -19.90 15.87 -4.62
C MET A 566 -20.53 17.11 -5.29
N GLU A 567 -20.61 18.23 -4.57
CA GLU A 567 -21.12 19.49 -5.11
C GLU A 567 -20.17 20.12 -6.13
N GLU A 568 -18.86 19.98 -5.93
CA GLU A 568 -17.79 20.44 -6.84
C GLU A 568 -17.50 19.41 -7.94
N ASP A 569 -18.50 18.64 -8.34
CA ASP A 569 -18.41 17.64 -9.43
C ASP A 569 -17.24 16.65 -9.27
N TRP A 570 -16.98 16.23 -8.04
CA TRP A 570 -15.90 15.29 -7.69
C TRP A 570 -14.49 15.78 -8.06
N ASP A 571 -14.25 17.10 -7.98
CA ASP A 571 -12.99 17.77 -8.30
C ASP A 571 -11.98 17.66 -7.14
N ILE A 572 -10.97 16.79 -7.29
CA ILE A 572 -9.92 16.60 -6.28
C ILE A 572 -9.04 17.84 -6.12
N LYS A 573 -8.69 18.54 -7.23
CA LYS A 573 -7.86 19.75 -7.15
C LYS A 573 -8.54 20.85 -6.38
N GLN A 574 -9.84 21.03 -6.58
CA GLN A 574 -10.62 22.01 -5.85
C GLN A 574 -10.66 21.71 -4.34
N MET A 575 -10.82 20.44 -3.95
CA MET A 575 -10.80 20.05 -2.54
C MET A 575 -9.43 20.23 -1.89
N ILE A 576 -8.35 19.84 -2.60
CA ILE A 576 -6.98 20.12 -2.15
C ILE A 576 -6.78 21.61 -1.95
N ARG A 577 -7.21 22.44 -2.91
CA ARG A 577 -7.16 23.88 -2.84
C ARG A 577 -7.90 24.43 -1.61
N GLU A 578 -9.13 23.99 -1.38
CA GLU A 578 -9.96 24.43 -0.24
C GLU A 578 -9.28 24.08 1.10
N ILE A 579 -8.73 22.88 1.23
CA ILE A 579 -8.04 22.45 2.46
C ILE A 579 -6.74 23.25 2.67
N VAL A 580 -5.90 23.40 1.64
CA VAL A 580 -4.58 24.05 1.77
C VAL A 580 -4.68 25.56 2.04
N ILE A 581 -5.70 26.24 1.53
CA ILE A 581 -5.92 27.67 1.83
C ILE A 581 -6.55 27.91 3.20
N SER A 582 -7.07 26.87 3.88
CA SER A 582 -7.69 27.01 5.21
C SER A 582 -6.68 27.45 6.27
N LYS A 583 -7.14 28.14 7.29
CA LYS A 583 -6.33 28.50 8.46
C LYS A 583 -5.88 27.25 9.22
N THR A 584 -6.67 26.20 9.19
CA THR A 584 -6.38 24.92 9.82
C THR A 584 -5.12 24.27 9.25
N TYR A 585 -4.97 24.21 7.92
CA TYR A 585 -3.76 23.70 7.27
C TYR A 585 -2.53 24.58 7.55
N ARG A 586 -2.73 25.91 7.61
CA ARG A 586 -1.65 26.88 7.77
C ARG A 586 -1.14 27.03 9.22
N ARG A 587 -1.69 26.31 10.20
CA ARG A 587 -1.19 26.32 11.59
C ARG A 587 0.28 25.93 11.67
N SER A 588 0.97 26.48 12.67
CA SER A 588 2.33 26.04 13.01
C SER A 588 2.29 24.69 13.73
N SER A 589 3.43 24.00 13.74
CA SER A 589 3.63 22.77 14.52
C SER A 589 4.06 23.05 15.97
N GLN A 590 3.98 24.31 16.42
CA GLN A 590 4.42 24.73 17.74
C GLN A 590 3.70 23.95 18.85
N HIS A 591 4.49 23.45 19.78
CA HIS A 591 4.00 22.77 20.97
C HIS A 591 3.33 23.76 21.94
N MET A 592 2.23 23.34 22.55
CA MET A 592 1.49 24.07 23.57
C MET A 592 1.18 23.10 24.72
N ASP A 593 1.81 23.29 25.88
CA ASP A 593 1.70 22.36 27.01
C ASP A 593 0.26 22.11 27.45
N ALA A 594 -0.57 23.17 27.51
CA ALA A 594 -1.96 23.04 27.91
C ALA A 594 -2.78 22.14 26.97
N ASN A 595 -2.58 22.26 25.67
CA ASN A 595 -3.25 21.43 24.68
C ASN A 595 -2.70 20.00 24.68
N HIS A 596 -1.38 19.85 24.86
CA HIS A 596 -0.75 18.53 24.89
C HIS A 596 -1.25 17.66 26.05
N VAL A 597 -1.61 18.27 27.17
CA VAL A 597 -2.22 17.53 28.28
C VAL A 597 -3.60 16.97 27.92
N LEU A 598 -4.39 17.72 27.12
CA LEU A 598 -5.76 17.35 26.74
C LEU A 598 -5.79 16.45 25.50
N ASP A 599 -4.93 16.72 24.52
CA ASP A 599 -4.82 16.02 23.25
C ASP A 599 -3.34 15.84 22.87
N PRO A 600 -2.63 14.88 23.48
CA PRO A 600 -1.21 14.64 23.24
C PRO A 600 -0.93 14.24 21.79
N ASP A 601 -1.84 13.54 21.16
CA ASP A 601 -1.72 13.02 19.81
C ASP A 601 -2.18 14.02 18.75
N ASN A 602 -2.67 15.21 19.11
CA ASN A 602 -3.21 16.20 18.18
C ASN A 602 -4.31 15.63 17.26
N GLU A 603 -5.23 14.86 17.83
CA GLU A 603 -6.35 14.23 17.14
C GLU A 603 -7.31 15.27 16.53
N TYR A 604 -7.49 16.39 17.24
CA TYR A 604 -8.39 17.48 16.85
C TYR A 604 -7.69 18.57 16.02
N ASN A 605 -6.44 18.35 15.61
CA ASN A 605 -5.68 19.25 14.73
C ASN A 605 -5.51 20.67 15.27
N TRP A 606 -5.27 20.83 16.59
CA TRP A 606 -5.01 22.15 17.19
C TRP A 606 -3.70 22.78 16.71
N ARG A 607 -2.75 21.97 16.15
CA ARG A 607 -1.52 22.40 15.48
C ARG A 607 -1.31 21.61 14.19
N ALA A 608 -0.34 21.99 13.37
CA ALA A 608 0.11 21.13 12.27
C ALA A 608 0.81 19.87 12.83
N ASN A 609 0.59 18.74 12.16
CA ASN A 609 1.29 17.50 12.46
C ASN A 609 2.67 17.50 11.80
N PRO A 610 3.79 17.50 12.57
CA PRO A 610 5.09 17.21 11.99
C PRO A 610 5.07 15.78 11.40
N ARG A 611 5.53 15.63 10.17
CA ARG A 611 5.55 14.34 9.48
C ARG A 611 6.82 14.16 8.69
N THR A 612 7.25 12.92 8.52
CA THR A 612 8.40 12.61 7.69
C THR A 612 8.05 12.71 6.20
N LEU A 613 9.03 13.12 5.38
CA LEU A 613 8.91 12.98 3.94
C LEU A 613 8.79 11.50 3.60
N ASP A 614 7.84 11.14 2.74
CA ASP A 614 7.78 9.79 2.22
C ASP A 614 9.01 9.45 1.34
N ALA A 615 9.22 8.16 1.11
CA ALA A 615 10.38 7.63 0.41
C ALA A 615 10.64 8.31 -0.95
N GLU A 616 9.57 8.55 -1.71
CA GLU A 616 9.65 9.16 -3.03
C GLU A 616 10.02 10.64 -2.94
N ALA A 617 9.37 11.39 -2.07
CA ALA A 617 9.66 12.82 -1.89
C ALA A 617 11.08 13.04 -1.35
N LEU A 618 11.54 12.19 -0.43
CA LEU A 618 12.90 12.23 0.12
C LEU A 618 13.94 11.99 -0.98
N ARG A 619 13.77 10.91 -1.77
CA ARG A 619 14.70 10.59 -2.87
C ARG A 619 14.68 11.67 -3.96
N ASP A 620 13.50 12.11 -4.35
CA ASP A 620 13.33 13.13 -5.40
C ASP A 620 13.90 14.47 -4.95
N ALA A 621 13.75 14.85 -3.67
CA ALA A 621 14.39 16.05 -3.11
C ALA A 621 15.92 15.97 -3.21
N MET A 622 16.54 14.83 -2.89
CA MET A 622 17.98 14.65 -3.06
C MET A 622 18.44 14.80 -4.52
N LEU A 623 17.63 14.32 -5.48
CA LEU A 623 17.90 14.51 -6.90
C LEU A 623 17.80 15.99 -7.34
N VAL A 624 16.78 16.72 -6.82
CA VAL A 624 16.64 18.17 -7.06
C VAL A 624 17.85 18.93 -6.53
N LEU A 625 18.20 18.71 -5.26
CA LEU A 625 19.31 19.40 -4.58
C LEU A 625 20.66 19.14 -5.26
N SER A 626 20.85 17.92 -5.75
CA SER A 626 22.05 17.54 -6.50
C SER A 626 22.08 18.08 -7.95
N GLY A 627 20.95 18.61 -8.45
CA GLY A 627 20.80 19.02 -9.83
C GLY A 627 20.79 17.87 -10.83
N ARG A 628 20.50 16.64 -10.35
CA ARG A 628 20.50 15.41 -11.16
C ARG A 628 19.13 14.99 -11.63
N LEU A 629 18.06 15.59 -11.09
CA LEU A 629 16.70 15.19 -11.44
C LEU A 629 16.44 15.38 -12.93
N ASN A 630 16.09 14.28 -13.61
CA ASN A 630 15.46 14.35 -14.92
C ASN A 630 13.95 14.42 -14.74
N SER A 631 13.36 15.57 -15.08
CA SER A 631 11.92 15.81 -14.98
C SER A 631 11.12 15.28 -16.17
N GLU A 632 11.76 14.77 -17.21
CA GLU A 632 11.08 14.18 -18.34
C GLU A 632 10.47 12.83 -17.96
N ARG A 633 9.23 12.58 -18.39
CA ARG A 633 8.59 11.29 -18.21
C ARG A 633 9.34 10.23 -19.02
N PRO A 634 9.85 9.15 -18.42
CA PRO A 634 10.48 8.10 -19.17
C PRO A 634 9.47 7.37 -20.06
N VAL A 635 9.96 6.92 -21.20
CA VAL A 635 9.20 6.14 -22.16
C VAL A 635 9.29 4.65 -21.79
N GLY A 636 8.17 4.05 -21.39
CA GLY A 636 8.14 2.64 -20.98
C GLY A 636 8.56 2.41 -19.52
N SER A 637 9.08 1.24 -19.27
CA SER A 637 9.68 0.86 -17.98
C SER A 637 10.97 0.08 -18.19
N ASN A 638 11.94 0.29 -17.32
CA ASN A 638 13.23 -0.43 -17.34
C ASN A 638 13.11 -1.90 -16.88
N SER A 639 11.96 -2.33 -16.34
CA SER A 639 11.72 -3.70 -15.89
C SER A 639 11.33 -4.66 -17.01
N ILE A 640 11.17 -4.17 -18.25
CA ILE A 640 10.65 -4.97 -19.36
C ILE A 640 11.50 -6.23 -19.61
N GLY A 641 10.99 -7.37 -19.17
CA GLY A 641 11.58 -8.68 -19.42
C GLY A 641 12.81 -9.05 -18.58
N ARG A 642 13.12 -8.30 -17.52
CA ARG A 642 14.21 -8.60 -16.58
C ARG A 642 13.74 -8.33 -15.13
N PRO A 643 14.17 -9.15 -14.15
CA PRO A 643 14.00 -8.81 -12.74
C PRO A 643 14.65 -7.45 -12.45
N VAL A 644 13.98 -6.64 -11.66
CA VAL A 644 14.52 -5.35 -11.21
C VAL A 644 15.70 -5.62 -10.27
N ALA A 645 16.84 -5.00 -10.51
CA ALA A 645 17.97 -5.10 -9.60
C ALA A 645 17.65 -4.34 -8.29
N LYS A 646 18.10 -4.86 -7.15
CA LYS A 646 17.90 -4.22 -5.82
C LYS A 646 18.39 -2.77 -5.75
N ASN A 647 19.38 -2.43 -6.57
CA ASN A 647 20.00 -1.10 -6.65
C ASN A 647 19.58 -0.34 -7.93
N ALA A 648 18.46 -0.72 -8.55
CA ALA A 648 17.97 -0.06 -9.78
C ALA A 648 17.68 1.44 -9.61
N ASP A 649 17.49 1.87 -8.38
CA ASP A 649 17.22 3.25 -7.97
C ASP A 649 18.49 4.12 -7.91
N GLN A 650 19.67 3.54 -7.69
CA GLN A 650 20.93 4.30 -7.46
C GLN A 650 21.34 5.15 -8.67
N ASN A 651 21.24 4.60 -9.87
CA ASN A 651 21.61 5.27 -11.12
C ASN A 651 20.41 5.88 -11.87
N ASN A 652 19.19 5.65 -11.39
CA ASN A 652 18.00 6.23 -12.00
C ASN A 652 17.82 7.67 -11.51
N VAL A 653 17.78 8.61 -12.44
CA VAL A 653 17.65 10.05 -12.16
C VAL A 653 16.24 10.61 -12.41
N HIS A 654 15.30 9.77 -12.83
CA HIS A 654 13.90 10.16 -12.94
C HIS A 654 13.21 10.20 -11.57
N ARG A 655 12.05 10.84 -11.53
CA ARG A 655 11.19 10.83 -10.34
C ARG A 655 10.88 9.42 -9.88
N SER A 656 10.78 9.25 -8.56
CA SER A 656 10.58 7.94 -7.92
C SER A 656 9.29 7.24 -8.34
N VAL A 657 8.25 7.98 -8.74
CA VAL A 657 7.01 7.41 -9.29
C VAL A 657 7.24 6.58 -10.57
N TYR A 658 8.34 6.82 -11.27
CA TYR A 658 8.73 6.10 -12.49
C TYR A 658 9.70 4.93 -12.24
N LEU A 659 10.15 4.73 -11.01
CA LEU A 659 10.94 3.55 -10.68
C LEU A 659 10.11 2.28 -10.92
N PRO A 660 10.69 1.25 -11.52
CA PRO A 660 10.02 -0.03 -11.64
C PRO A 660 9.88 -0.66 -10.24
N ILE A 661 8.66 -1.04 -9.88
CA ILE A 661 8.34 -1.70 -8.62
C ILE A 661 8.13 -3.18 -8.87
N ASP A 662 9.02 -3.98 -8.33
CA ASP A 662 8.89 -5.43 -8.29
C ASP A 662 8.38 -5.83 -6.90
N ARG A 663 7.30 -6.64 -6.81
CA ARG A 663 6.60 -6.95 -5.56
C ARG A 663 7.51 -7.61 -4.52
N ASP A 664 8.40 -8.50 -4.96
CA ASP A 664 9.32 -9.20 -4.07
C ASP A 664 10.67 -8.48 -3.91
N ASN A 665 10.87 -7.36 -4.62
CA ASN A 665 12.14 -6.66 -4.66
C ASN A 665 11.98 -5.14 -4.82
N VAL A 666 11.32 -4.52 -3.85
CA VAL A 666 11.20 -3.05 -3.78
C VAL A 666 12.60 -2.43 -3.62
N PRO A 667 12.95 -1.36 -4.36
CA PRO A 667 14.23 -0.67 -4.23
C PRO A 667 14.54 -0.27 -2.79
N GLU A 668 15.80 -0.40 -2.37
CA GLU A 668 16.23 -0.17 -0.98
C GLU A 668 15.92 1.26 -0.50
N SER A 669 16.12 2.27 -1.36
CA SER A 669 15.80 3.67 -1.04
C SER A 669 14.32 3.91 -0.75
N LEU A 670 13.43 3.05 -1.24
CA LEU A 670 12.00 3.13 -0.98
C LEU A 670 11.62 2.28 0.24
N SER A 671 12.07 1.02 0.31
CA SER A 671 11.69 0.09 1.37
C SER A 671 12.16 0.52 2.76
N LEU A 672 13.30 1.23 2.87
CA LEU A 672 13.81 1.76 4.14
C LEU A 672 12.98 2.95 4.68
N PHE A 673 12.24 3.64 3.83
CA PHE A 673 11.47 4.83 4.18
C PHE A 673 9.96 4.60 4.02
N ASP A 674 9.50 3.45 4.49
CA ASP A 674 8.07 3.11 4.64
C ASP A 674 7.26 3.19 3.34
N PHE A 675 7.84 2.74 2.22
CA PHE A 675 7.10 2.56 0.98
C PHE A 675 5.93 1.61 1.17
N ALA A 676 4.79 1.90 0.53
CA ALA A 676 3.61 1.06 0.60
C ALA A 676 3.89 -0.37 0.12
N ASP A 677 3.35 -1.37 0.83
CA ASP A 677 3.42 -2.76 0.38
C ASP A 677 2.64 -2.92 -0.95
N PRO A 678 3.31 -3.28 -2.05
CA PRO A 678 2.64 -3.41 -3.33
C PRO A 678 1.77 -4.68 -3.45
N ASN A 679 1.71 -5.52 -2.41
CA ASN A 679 0.89 -6.73 -2.40
C ASN A 679 -0.54 -6.51 -1.94
N ILE A 680 -0.79 -5.44 -1.19
CA ILE A 680 -2.09 -5.13 -0.59
C ILE A 680 -2.55 -3.72 -0.96
N THR A 681 -3.85 -3.48 -0.83
CA THR A 681 -4.41 -2.13 -0.92
C THR A 681 -3.94 -1.30 0.27
N SER A 682 -3.00 -0.37 0.02
CA SER A 682 -2.46 0.51 1.05
C SER A 682 -3.18 1.86 1.01
N THR A 683 -3.96 2.15 2.03
CA THR A 683 -4.73 3.40 2.16
C THR A 683 -4.07 4.41 3.10
N GLY A 684 -2.99 4.02 3.78
CA GLY A 684 -2.11 4.83 4.61
C GLY A 684 -0.76 4.14 4.74
N ARG A 685 0.31 4.91 4.92
CA ARG A 685 1.67 4.39 5.14
C ARG A 685 2.02 4.45 6.61
N LEU A 686 2.85 3.53 7.06
CA LEU A 686 3.48 3.62 8.38
C LEU A 686 4.50 4.76 8.39
N GLU A 687 4.74 5.35 9.54
CA GLU A 687 5.84 6.28 9.77
C GLU A 687 6.77 5.67 10.82
N SER A 688 7.93 5.19 10.37
CA SER A 688 8.94 4.61 11.25
C SER A 688 10.17 5.52 11.35
N ILE A 689 10.82 5.50 12.51
CA ILE A 689 12.13 6.12 12.71
C ILE A 689 13.07 5.03 13.19
N VAL A 690 13.83 4.46 12.26
CA VAL A 690 14.74 3.35 12.54
C VAL A 690 16.19 3.72 12.25
N PRO A 691 17.17 3.17 12.99
CA PRO A 691 18.60 3.47 12.78
C PRO A 691 19.09 3.23 11.35
N ALA A 692 18.50 2.25 10.64
CA ALA A 692 18.85 1.93 9.27
C ALA A 692 18.63 3.11 8.30
N GLN A 693 17.60 3.94 8.52
CA GLN A 693 17.34 5.15 7.73
C GLN A 693 18.49 6.17 7.92
N ALA A 694 18.94 6.39 9.16
CA ALA A 694 20.05 7.29 9.42
C ALA A 694 21.36 6.75 8.81
N LEU A 695 21.63 5.46 8.93
CA LEU A 695 22.80 4.81 8.33
C LEU A 695 22.79 4.92 6.80
N TYR A 696 21.63 4.76 6.16
CA TYR A 696 21.50 4.95 4.71
C TYR A 696 21.83 6.38 4.29
N MET A 697 21.33 7.39 5.02
CA MET A 697 21.61 8.80 4.72
C MET A 697 23.10 9.17 4.93
N MET A 698 23.74 8.53 5.91
CA MET A 698 25.16 8.79 6.23
C MET A 698 26.13 8.01 5.35
N ASN A 699 25.79 6.79 4.94
CA ASN A 699 26.74 5.87 4.30
C ASN A 699 26.26 5.36 2.91
N GLY A 700 25.02 5.61 2.53
CA GLY A 700 24.48 5.13 1.25
C GLY A 700 25.09 5.86 0.05
N ASP A 701 25.46 5.11 -0.98
CA ASP A 701 26.07 5.64 -2.21
C ASP A 701 25.19 6.71 -2.89
N PHE A 702 23.89 6.53 -2.88
CA PHE A 702 22.96 7.50 -3.45
C PHE A 702 22.98 8.84 -2.72
N ALA A 703 22.96 8.82 -1.38
CA ALA A 703 23.00 10.03 -0.55
C ALA A 703 24.36 10.74 -0.69
N GLY A 704 25.46 9.98 -0.61
CA GLY A 704 26.82 10.52 -0.81
C GLY A 704 27.05 11.13 -2.18
N THR A 705 26.60 10.45 -3.25
CA THR A 705 26.69 10.97 -4.62
C THR A 705 25.84 12.24 -4.80
N SER A 706 24.65 12.28 -4.22
CA SER A 706 23.79 13.47 -4.27
C SER A 706 24.41 14.66 -3.53
N ALA A 707 24.98 14.44 -2.37
CA ALA A 707 25.67 15.45 -1.59
C ALA A 707 26.93 15.99 -2.32
N ALA A 708 27.72 15.12 -2.92
CA ALA A 708 28.89 15.52 -3.71
C ALA A 708 28.51 16.35 -4.94
N ALA A 709 27.46 15.95 -5.64
CA ALA A 709 26.93 16.71 -6.78
C ALA A 709 26.39 18.09 -6.36
N MET A 710 25.67 18.16 -5.23
CA MET A 710 25.22 19.42 -4.65
C MET A 710 26.41 20.34 -4.32
N ALA A 711 27.45 19.82 -3.65
CA ALA A 711 28.65 20.58 -3.30
C ALA A 711 29.34 21.14 -4.56
N ALA A 712 29.53 20.31 -5.59
CA ALA A 712 30.12 20.74 -6.86
C ALA A 712 29.29 21.85 -7.55
N ASN A 713 27.96 21.79 -7.45
CA ASN A 713 27.07 22.84 -7.97
C ASN A 713 27.23 24.17 -7.19
N LEU A 714 27.38 24.09 -5.86
CA LEU A 714 27.63 25.25 -5.02
C LEU A 714 29.00 25.89 -5.32
N GLU A 715 30.06 25.05 -5.45
CA GLU A 715 31.41 25.51 -5.78
C GLU A 715 31.48 26.21 -7.15
N ARG A 716 30.76 25.71 -8.14
CA ARG A 716 30.70 26.30 -9.47
C ARG A 716 29.96 27.63 -9.52
N LYS A 717 28.90 27.80 -8.70
CA LYS A 717 28.00 28.95 -8.77
C LYS A 717 28.40 30.08 -7.81
N TYR A 718 29.01 29.78 -6.69
CA TYR A 718 29.25 30.73 -5.59
C TYR A 718 30.73 30.75 -5.20
N SER A 719 31.32 31.94 -5.06
CA SER A 719 32.76 32.11 -4.84
C SER A 719 33.15 31.98 -3.36
N SER A 720 32.34 32.52 -2.43
CA SER A 720 32.66 32.49 -1.02
C SER A 720 32.06 31.29 -0.28
N LEU A 721 32.77 30.80 0.76
CA LEU A 721 32.29 29.70 1.61
C LEU A 721 31.01 30.09 2.35
N THR A 722 30.93 31.32 2.87
CA THR A 722 29.76 31.82 3.59
C THR A 722 28.51 31.81 2.69
N GLU A 723 28.66 32.27 1.45
CA GLU A 723 27.56 32.24 0.47
C GLU A 723 27.12 30.80 0.15
N ARG A 724 28.07 29.87 -0.04
CA ARG A 724 27.77 28.44 -0.24
C ARG A 724 26.98 27.83 0.93
N VAL A 725 27.37 28.17 2.17
CA VAL A 725 26.67 27.74 3.39
C VAL A 725 25.23 28.29 3.41
N GLN A 726 25.07 29.61 3.19
CA GLN A 726 23.73 30.24 3.20
C GLN A 726 22.80 29.59 2.15
N VAL A 727 23.31 29.41 0.93
CA VAL A 727 22.55 28.79 -0.15
C VAL A 727 22.26 27.31 0.12
N ALA A 728 23.18 26.58 0.74
CA ALA A 728 22.94 25.18 1.13
C ALA A 728 21.78 25.07 2.12
N PHE A 729 21.67 25.97 3.11
CA PHE A 729 20.52 26.00 4.02
C PHE A 729 19.21 26.33 3.31
N HIS A 730 19.22 27.30 2.40
CA HIS A 730 18.05 27.63 1.58
C HIS A 730 17.59 26.42 0.73
N TRP A 731 18.52 25.70 0.13
CA TRP A 731 18.18 24.54 -0.70
C TRP A 731 17.61 23.39 0.13
N VAL A 732 18.26 23.07 1.26
CA VAL A 732 17.92 21.87 2.05
C VAL A 732 16.71 22.11 2.96
N TYR A 733 16.67 23.26 3.64
CA TYR A 733 15.63 23.53 4.65
C TYR A 733 14.55 24.52 4.20
N GLY A 734 14.74 25.15 3.04
CA GLY A 734 13.79 26.15 2.53
C GLY A 734 13.84 27.49 3.28
N ARG A 735 14.87 27.76 4.09
CA ARG A 735 15.02 28.96 4.90
C ARG A 735 16.49 29.38 5.03
N PRO A 736 16.77 30.63 5.41
CA PRO A 736 18.13 31.05 5.76
C PRO A 736 18.61 30.33 7.02
N PRO A 737 19.95 30.20 7.19
CA PRO A 737 20.54 29.69 8.43
C PRO A 737 20.35 30.70 9.57
N THR A 738 20.13 30.20 10.78
CA THR A 738 20.19 31.00 12.01
C THR A 738 21.63 31.40 12.34
N PRO A 739 21.84 32.42 13.19
CA PRO A 739 23.20 32.80 13.65
C PRO A 739 23.96 31.63 14.30
N ALA A 740 23.27 30.78 15.05
CA ALA A 740 23.87 29.58 15.68
C ALA A 740 24.31 28.53 14.64
N GLU A 741 23.50 28.32 13.59
CA GLU A 741 23.84 27.42 12.49
C GLU A 741 25.01 27.94 11.65
N LEU A 742 25.10 29.25 11.42
CA LEU A 742 26.28 29.85 10.78
C LEU A 742 27.52 29.65 11.60
N GLN A 743 27.48 29.91 12.92
CA GLN A 743 28.61 29.66 13.81
C GLN A 743 29.03 28.18 13.83
N ALA A 744 28.09 27.26 13.90
CA ALA A 744 28.36 25.84 13.83
C ALA A 744 29.00 25.45 12.50
N SER A 745 28.55 26.03 11.40
CA SER A 745 29.14 25.83 10.07
C SER A 745 30.58 26.33 9.99
N ASP A 746 30.88 27.50 10.52
CA ASP A 746 32.25 28.06 10.58
C ASP A 746 33.19 27.17 11.42
N LEU A 747 32.72 26.65 12.55
CA LEU A 747 33.47 25.69 13.38
C LEU A 747 33.74 24.40 12.60
N PHE A 748 32.73 23.87 11.91
CA PHE A 748 32.88 22.67 11.09
C PHE A 748 33.99 22.85 10.04
N PHE A 749 33.95 23.90 9.22
CA PHE A 749 34.94 24.09 8.15
C PHE A 749 36.32 24.42 8.68
N ARG A 750 36.46 25.07 9.85
CA ARG A 750 37.72 25.36 10.48
C ARG A 750 38.38 24.11 11.04
N ASP A 751 37.60 23.25 11.71
CA ASP A 751 38.13 22.14 12.53
C ASP A 751 38.08 20.79 11.79
N PHE A 752 37.41 20.72 10.65
CA PHE A 752 37.24 19.50 9.84
C PHE A 752 38.59 19.11 9.21
N LYS A 753 39.19 18.03 9.73
CA LYS A 753 40.40 17.42 9.15
C LYS A 753 40.01 16.14 8.41
N PHE A 754 40.23 16.14 7.10
CA PHE A 754 40.05 14.95 6.29
C PHE A 754 41.14 13.93 6.61
N THR A 755 40.87 12.93 7.42
CA THR A 755 41.69 11.73 7.46
C THR A 755 41.28 10.87 6.28
N SER A 756 42.11 10.92 5.22
CA SER A 756 41.93 10.02 4.06
C SER A 756 42.20 8.59 4.53
N THR A 757 41.16 7.93 5.04
CA THR A 757 41.19 6.48 5.14
C THR A 757 40.73 5.98 3.78
N ALA A 758 41.65 5.46 2.98
CA ALA A 758 41.32 4.64 1.84
C ALA A 758 40.24 3.65 2.30
N SER A 759 39.07 3.66 1.61
CA SER A 759 37.99 2.70 1.91
C SER A 759 38.58 1.30 2.04
N PRO A 760 38.37 0.58 3.13
CA PRO A 760 38.77 -0.80 3.22
C PRO A 760 38.03 -1.54 2.12
N THR A 761 38.77 -1.99 1.12
CA THR A 761 38.24 -2.94 0.14
C THR A 761 37.87 -4.20 0.94
N ILE A 762 36.58 -4.37 1.23
CA ILE A 762 36.09 -5.61 1.80
C ILE A 762 36.28 -6.65 0.69
N ARG A 763 37.44 -7.30 0.71
CA ARG A 763 37.59 -8.57 0.04
C ARG A 763 36.68 -9.53 0.79
N THR A 764 35.54 -9.86 0.20
CA THR A 764 34.79 -11.05 0.59
C THR A 764 35.67 -12.24 0.28
N GLU A 765 36.47 -12.65 1.24
CA GLU A 765 37.06 -13.98 1.22
C GLU A 765 35.94 -14.98 1.32
N ASN A 766 35.70 -15.61 0.19
CA ASN A 766 34.78 -16.72 0.07
C ASN A 766 35.38 -17.91 0.85
N THR A 767 35.12 -17.98 2.16
CA THR A 767 35.45 -19.15 2.97
C THR A 767 34.51 -20.29 2.58
N GLY A 768 34.83 -20.92 1.45
CA GLY A 768 34.26 -22.21 1.06
C GLY A 768 34.61 -23.26 2.11
N ARG A 769 33.60 -23.78 2.80
CA ARG A 769 33.71 -25.05 3.51
C ARG A 769 34.08 -26.15 2.55
N PRO A 770 35.08 -26.99 2.83
CA PRO A 770 35.39 -28.15 2.02
C PRO A 770 34.30 -29.21 2.18
N SER A 771 33.52 -29.47 1.15
CA SER A 771 32.78 -30.71 1.06
C SER A 771 33.66 -31.77 0.41
N ASP A 772 34.09 -32.69 1.22
CA ASP A 772 34.76 -33.94 0.86
C ASP A 772 33.79 -34.83 0.05
N ARG A 773 34.15 -35.10 -1.22
CA ARG A 773 33.78 -36.35 -1.90
C ARG A 773 34.57 -36.54 -3.17
N SER A 774 35.25 -37.67 -3.10
CA SER A 774 36.19 -38.27 -4.01
C SER A 774 35.66 -38.67 -5.40
N LYS A 775 36.60 -38.65 -6.34
CA LYS A 775 36.84 -39.54 -7.48
C LYS A 775 36.01 -39.36 -8.77
N GLY A 776 36.77 -39.08 -9.82
CA GLY A 776 36.32 -39.31 -11.19
C GLY A 776 37.09 -38.52 -12.25
N SER A 777 38.29 -38.99 -12.58
CA SER A 777 39.14 -38.50 -13.66
C SER A 777 38.45 -38.55 -15.03
N ARG A 778 38.54 -37.49 -15.84
CA ARG A 778 38.83 -37.57 -17.27
C ARG A 778 39.35 -36.24 -17.82
N LYS A 779 40.58 -36.33 -18.31
CA LYS A 779 41.26 -35.32 -19.12
C LYS A 779 40.48 -35.08 -20.42
N ARG A 780 40.33 -33.82 -20.83
CA ARG A 780 40.45 -33.44 -22.24
C ARG A 780 40.93 -32.00 -22.40
N ASN A 781 41.86 -31.85 -23.32
CA ASN A 781 42.61 -30.69 -23.74
C ASN A 781 41.79 -29.54 -24.33
N GLY A 782 42.28 -28.35 -24.16
CA GLY A 782 42.57 -27.36 -25.26
C GLY A 782 41.45 -26.41 -25.59
N ASP A 783 41.49 -25.18 -25.24
CA ASP A 783 41.92 -24.08 -26.11
C ASP A 783 41.91 -22.73 -25.38
N ARG A 784 43.01 -22.05 -25.45
CA ARG A 784 43.21 -20.68 -25.05
C ARG A 784 42.57 -19.77 -26.10
N ARG A 785 41.53 -19.00 -25.73
CA ARG A 785 41.20 -17.77 -26.44
C ARG A 785 41.04 -16.63 -25.42
N GLY A 786 41.78 -15.57 -25.64
CA GLY A 786 41.86 -14.37 -24.80
C GLY A 786 40.58 -13.56 -24.72
N PRO A 787 40.53 -12.53 -23.83
CA PRO A 787 39.34 -11.77 -23.60
C PRO A 787 39.00 -10.84 -24.79
N GLY A 788 37.97 -11.23 -25.53
CA GLY A 788 37.42 -10.43 -26.61
C GLY A 788 36.70 -9.19 -26.00
N LYS A 789 37.13 -8.02 -26.38
CA LYS A 789 36.44 -6.74 -26.15
C LYS A 789 35.01 -6.87 -26.67
N ARG A 790 34.04 -6.81 -25.77
CA ARG A 790 32.63 -6.65 -26.15
C ARG A 790 32.44 -5.21 -26.66
N GLN A 791 32.23 -5.05 -27.96
CA GLN A 791 31.73 -3.82 -28.54
C GLN A 791 30.28 -3.63 -28.06
N ALA A 792 30.01 -2.48 -27.42
CA ALA A 792 28.67 -2.01 -27.12
C ALA A 792 27.91 -1.74 -28.42
N GLY A 793 26.72 -2.36 -28.56
CA GLY A 793 25.78 -2.10 -29.66
C GLY A 793 25.09 -0.75 -29.49
N PRO A 794 24.71 -0.06 -30.57
CA PRO A 794 24.01 1.20 -30.52
C PRO A 794 22.54 0.97 -30.16
N GLY A 795 22.09 1.47 -29.02
CA GLY A 795 20.71 1.38 -28.54
C GLY A 795 20.55 1.68 -27.03
N GLY A 796 21.45 2.42 -26.43
CA GLY A 796 21.30 2.96 -25.07
C GLY A 796 20.57 4.30 -25.13
N LEU A 797 19.39 4.35 -24.55
CA LEU A 797 18.75 5.61 -24.16
C LEU A 797 19.65 6.31 -23.14
N VAL A 798 20.10 7.52 -23.50
CA VAL A 798 20.77 8.54 -22.70
C VAL A 798 21.87 8.02 -21.75
N GLY A 799 23.11 8.41 -22.05
CA GLY A 799 24.34 7.94 -21.46
C GLY A 799 24.32 7.73 -19.96
N ASP A 800 24.72 6.52 -19.55
CA ASP A 800 25.22 6.25 -18.22
C ASP A 800 26.42 7.19 -17.98
N ILE A 801 26.18 8.22 -17.17
CA ILE A 801 27.28 8.99 -16.60
C ILE A 801 27.93 8.04 -15.60
N GLU A 802 28.99 7.32 -15.99
CA GLU A 802 29.88 6.67 -15.04
C GLU A 802 30.43 7.75 -14.10
N LEU A 803 29.80 7.92 -12.96
CA LEU A 803 30.34 8.73 -11.89
C LEU A 803 31.60 8.01 -11.36
N GLY A 804 32.76 8.64 -11.53
CA GLY A 804 33.99 8.18 -10.87
C GLY A 804 33.79 8.08 -9.36
N PRO A 805 34.72 7.48 -8.60
CA PRO A 805 34.63 7.35 -7.16
C PRO A 805 34.32 8.71 -6.53
N VAL A 806 33.31 8.73 -5.64
CA VAL A 806 32.84 9.95 -4.95
C VAL A 806 34.01 10.57 -4.21
N GLN A 807 34.48 11.75 -4.67
CA GLN A 807 35.48 12.51 -3.94
C GLN A 807 34.79 13.27 -2.81
N HIS A 808 35.05 12.86 -1.58
CA HIS A 808 34.55 13.56 -0.40
C HIS A 808 35.40 14.84 -0.17
N THR A 809 34.78 16.00 -0.35
CA THR A 809 35.30 17.31 0.04
C THR A 809 34.66 17.74 1.36
N PRO A 810 35.25 18.68 2.12
CA PRO A 810 34.58 19.23 3.32
C PRO A 810 33.17 19.74 3.00
N LEU A 811 32.96 20.37 1.86
CA LEU A 811 31.64 20.86 1.43
C LEU A 811 30.69 19.72 1.10
N SER A 812 31.15 18.62 0.50
CA SER A 812 30.27 17.46 0.23
C SER A 812 29.84 16.77 1.52
N VAL A 813 30.72 16.64 2.51
CA VAL A 813 30.36 16.10 3.83
C VAL A 813 29.39 17.03 4.55
N PHE A 814 29.60 18.34 4.46
CA PHE A 814 28.66 19.33 4.99
C PHE A 814 27.27 19.19 4.35
N CYS A 815 27.18 19.12 3.03
CA CYS A 815 25.92 18.91 2.31
C CYS A 815 25.23 17.59 2.73
N GLN A 816 26.00 16.52 2.90
CA GLN A 816 25.47 15.23 3.36
C GLN A 816 24.93 15.33 4.79
N THR A 817 25.63 16.05 5.68
CA THR A 817 25.16 16.30 7.05
C THR A 817 23.83 17.04 7.06
N LEU A 818 23.67 18.09 6.24
CA LEU A 818 22.39 18.79 6.10
C LEU A 818 21.28 17.86 5.61
N MET A 819 21.53 17.07 4.56
CA MET A 819 20.53 16.10 4.01
C MET A 819 20.19 14.98 5.00
N SER A 820 21.12 14.61 5.91
CA SER A 820 20.89 13.56 6.91
C SER A 820 20.11 14.04 8.13
N SER A 821 19.94 15.35 8.28
CA SER A 821 19.29 15.96 9.44
C SER A 821 17.78 15.74 9.49
N ALA A 822 17.20 15.85 10.68
CA ALA A 822 15.76 15.87 10.88
C ALA A 822 15.10 17.05 10.13
N GLY A 823 15.75 18.23 10.09
CA GLY A 823 15.23 19.42 9.40
C GLY A 823 15.02 19.22 7.88
N PHE A 824 15.78 18.32 7.24
CA PHE A 824 15.55 17.95 5.86
C PHE A 824 14.39 16.98 5.70
N ARG A 825 14.29 15.98 6.58
CA ARG A 825 13.35 14.87 6.46
C ARG A 825 11.96 15.16 7.00
N ILE A 826 11.82 16.16 7.89
CA ILE A 826 10.55 16.47 8.57
C ILE A 826 9.93 17.74 7.96
N LEU A 827 8.64 17.67 7.66
CA LEU A 827 7.78 18.80 7.38
C LEU A 827 7.10 19.27 8.67
N ASN A 828 7.22 20.55 8.97
CA ASN A 828 6.62 21.19 10.14
C ASN A 828 5.35 21.96 9.78
#